data_be77fde237b7774ec572862ecfee44bc
#
_entry.id   be77fde237b7774ec572862ecfee44bc
#
_cell.length_a   1.000
_cell.length_b   1.000
_cell.length_c   1.000
_cell.angle_alpha   90.00
_cell.angle_beta   90.00
_cell.angle_gamma   90.00
#
_symmetry.space_group_name_H-M   'P 1'
#
loop_
_entity.id
_entity.type
_entity.pdbx_description
1 polymer ?
#
loop_
_entity_poly.entity_id
_entity_poly.type
_entity_poly.pdbx_seq_one_letter_code
_entity_poly.pdbx_strand_id
1 'polypeptide(L)'
;MVENHFAVVSLLISQPSFTTVFCRVNLPTITLWGHGMRILGIDGGIASIGWAVLDVGPDGDTIAAAGTRMFDAPETDKERTPTNAIRREKRGQRRVVRRRQQRMSAIRILLVQYGLLQSNTSSALATKLDPWQLRAEALDRRLLPAELATVLGHIAKHRGFRSNAKTDRGANSADDSSKMRSAIEATKERLSQWRTVGEMFARDPQFKDTKRNRGGGFARSILRDDQEVEIHKIFQAQRRLGNSDAREELELQFIEAAFSQRPLRDSDELVGTCPFMPAHRRAARRSHAFEMFRLLGRLNTLRINAADGHERKLSPEEINLALDDFGIQKTLSYKWLRKKIDLEDSAAFADKSRADEGHDVVARSGSAAEGTYALRKAVGDAGWRALMNRPGILDAIAAILSFRSDLASIRAGIAALDIDPALADTIATAAEAGAFNAFKGAGHISAEAARVLLPHLARGLVYSEACAEAGFDHAARASVSIADIRNPVARKSVSELVKQVRVVMAEFGPIDRIHVELARDVGKSSEERDEITRGIEKRNRERDKTRGRFAELLGRLPQTQEELLRFELWQEQDGWCLYTGDAIPVTALLGAENLVQVDHILPWSRFGDDSFLNKTICYASANANKRDRTPFEWFTQDRTVEAFRAYEARVEACRAMKGGKKRRHYLRRNAAEVEERFRARNLGDTRYVTRLALDMLARLFPECLSHNSLNRLNHL
;
A
#
# COMPACT_ATOMS: atom_id res chain seq x y z
N MET A 1 -16.92 -35.04 6.10
CA MET A 1 -17.02 -35.63 4.72
C MET A 1 -16.98 -34.53 3.62
N VAL A 2 -17.51 -33.36 3.85
CA VAL A 2 -17.47 -32.24 2.86
C VAL A 2 -16.03 -31.67 2.66
N GLU A 3 -15.15 -31.76 3.65
CA GLU A 3 -13.78 -31.24 3.58
C GLU A 3 -12.85 -32.03 2.64
N ASN A 4 -13.10 -33.32 2.44
CA ASN A 4 -12.25 -34.15 1.55
C ASN A 4 -12.55 -33.94 0.05
N HIS A 5 -13.72 -33.42 -0.31
CA HIS A 5 -14.09 -33.20 -1.72
C HIS A 5 -13.47 -31.93 -2.30
N PHE A 6 -13.21 -30.92 -1.44
CA PHE A 6 -12.51 -29.70 -1.89
C PHE A 6 -11.05 -29.94 -2.26
N ALA A 7 -10.37 -30.87 -1.59
CA ALA A 7 -9.00 -31.23 -1.92
C ALA A 7 -8.87 -31.87 -3.32
N VAL A 8 -9.89 -32.61 -3.77
CA VAL A 8 -9.90 -33.26 -5.09
C VAL A 8 -10.13 -32.22 -6.21
N VAL A 9 -10.96 -31.23 -5.97
CA VAL A 9 -11.19 -30.15 -6.95
C VAL A 9 -9.95 -29.26 -7.08
N SER A 10 -9.25 -28.95 -6.01
CA SER A 10 -7.98 -28.22 -6.07
C SER A 10 -6.87 -28.99 -6.77
N LEU A 11 -6.85 -30.32 -6.66
CA LEU A 11 -5.84 -31.16 -7.33
C LEU A 11 -6.03 -31.26 -8.85
N LEU A 12 -7.27 -31.20 -9.34
CA LEU A 12 -7.61 -31.23 -10.76
C LEU A 12 -7.36 -29.89 -11.48
N ILE A 13 -7.32 -28.80 -10.74
CA ILE A 13 -7.17 -27.43 -11.26
C ILE A 13 -5.71 -26.95 -11.28
N SER A 14 -4.78 -27.65 -10.60
CA SER A 14 -3.38 -27.21 -10.41
C SER A 14 -2.40 -27.59 -11.53
N GLN A 15 -2.84 -28.12 -12.68
CA GLN A 15 -1.97 -28.40 -13.82
C GLN A 15 -1.95 -27.22 -14.83
N PRO A 16 -0.76 -26.66 -15.15
CA PRO A 16 -0.66 -25.52 -16.06
C PRO A 16 -0.55 -25.96 -17.52
N SER A 17 -1.62 -26.15 -18.15
CA SER A 17 -1.79 -26.07 -19.62
C SER A 17 -3.09 -26.74 -20.02
N PHE A 18 -4.10 -25.90 -20.38
CA PHE A 18 -5.09 -26.31 -21.37
C PHE A 18 -6.07 -25.16 -21.68
N THR A 19 -6.22 -24.87 -22.95
CA THR A 19 -7.33 -24.17 -23.61
C THR A 19 -8.66 -24.73 -23.10
N THR A 20 -9.68 -23.91 -22.97
CA THR A 20 -11.02 -24.23 -22.48
C THR A 20 -11.47 -25.63 -22.88
N VAL A 21 -11.33 -26.63 -22.03
CA VAL A 21 -11.86 -27.96 -22.21
C VAL A 21 -13.12 -28.07 -21.36
N PHE A 22 -14.27 -28.10 -22.02
CA PHE A 22 -15.51 -28.52 -21.40
C PHE A 22 -15.47 -30.06 -21.29
N CYS A 23 -15.07 -30.56 -20.12
CA CYS A 23 -15.34 -31.97 -19.81
C CYS A 23 -16.80 -32.10 -19.37
N ARG A 24 -17.67 -32.42 -20.35
CA ARG A 24 -19.02 -32.90 -20.05
C ARG A 24 -18.88 -34.36 -19.63
N VAL A 25 -18.97 -34.65 -18.35
CA VAL A 25 -19.16 -36.04 -17.89
C VAL A 25 -20.63 -36.35 -18.11
N ASN A 26 -20.94 -37.12 -19.17
CA ASN A 26 -22.28 -37.64 -19.40
C ASN A 26 -22.56 -38.72 -18.33
N LEU A 27 -23.19 -38.33 -17.24
CA LEU A 27 -23.82 -39.24 -16.33
C LEU A 27 -25.32 -39.31 -16.66
N PRO A 28 -25.96 -40.47 -16.53
CA PRO A 28 -27.39 -40.62 -16.88
C PRO A 28 -28.23 -39.70 -16.02
N THR A 29 -29.17 -39.01 -16.67
CA THR A 29 -30.17 -38.15 -16.07
C THR A 29 -31.08 -39.00 -15.19
N ILE A 30 -30.88 -38.97 -13.87
CA ILE A 30 -31.82 -39.52 -12.91
C ILE A 30 -32.60 -38.33 -12.35
N THR A 31 -33.85 -38.24 -12.82
CA THR A 31 -34.88 -37.38 -12.24
C THR A 31 -35.31 -37.99 -10.91
N LEU A 32 -34.88 -37.43 -9.79
CA LEU A 32 -35.39 -37.85 -8.50
C LEU A 32 -35.82 -36.66 -7.64
N TRP A 33 -37.02 -36.73 -7.17
CA TRP A 33 -37.68 -35.88 -6.21
C TRP A 33 -37.06 -36.10 -4.83
N GLY A 34 -36.16 -35.21 -4.48
CA GLY A 34 -35.60 -35.04 -3.12
C GLY A 34 -34.76 -33.79 -3.17
N HIS A 35 -34.94 -32.88 -2.24
CA HIS A 35 -34.27 -31.56 -2.20
C HIS A 35 -32.74 -31.71 -2.11
N GLY A 36 -32.09 -32.04 -3.19
CA GLY A 36 -30.63 -31.93 -3.35
C GLY A 36 -30.23 -30.47 -3.42
N MET A 37 -29.09 -30.12 -2.83
CA MET A 37 -28.54 -28.77 -2.83
C MET A 37 -27.48 -28.64 -3.92
N ARG A 38 -27.61 -27.64 -4.80
CA ARG A 38 -26.61 -27.34 -5.82
C ARG A 38 -25.63 -26.28 -5.33
N ILE A 39 -24.35 -26.60 -5.36
CA ILE A 39 -23.26 -25.75 -4.88
C ILE A 39 -22.34 -25.38 -6.02
N LEU A 40 -22.02 -24.09 -6.17
CA LEU A 40 -20.98 -23.60 -7.08
C LEU A 40 -19.73 -23.26 -6.28
N GLY A 41 -18.66 -24.02 -6.49
CA GLY A 41 -17.31 -23.71 -6.02
C GLY A 41 -16.54 -22.88 -7.03
N ILE A 42 -15.86 -21.83 -6.59
CA ILE A 42 -15.03 -20.94 -7.43
C ILE A 42 -13.68 -20.73 -6.79
N ASP A 43 -12.63 -20.95 -7.59
CA ASP A 43 -11.24 -20.60 -7.26
C ASP A 43 -10.76 -19.49 -8.21
N GLY A 44 -10.50 -18.30 -7.67
CA GLY A 44 -10.15 -17.09 -8.41
C GLY A 44 -8.66 -16.76 -8.34
N GLY A 45 -7.96 -16.92 -9.47
CA GLY A 45 -6.56 -16.51 -9.64
C GLY A 45 -6.39 -15.14 -10.28
N ILE A 46 -5.13 -14.79 -10.57
CA ILE A 46 -4.73 -13.54 -11.26
C ILE A 46 -5.14 -13.56 -12.74
N ALA A 47 -5.10 -14.73 -13.37
CA ALA A 47 -5.32 -14.92 -14.79
C ALA A 47 -6.29 -16.09 -15.11
N SER A 48 -6.92 -16.67 -14.08
CA SER A 48 -7.84 -17.80 -14.23
C SER A 48 -8.95 -17.77 -13.19
N ILE A 49 -10.09 -18.33 -13.53
CA ILE A 49 -11.18 -18.66 -12.62
C ILE A 49 -11.51 -20.13 -12.82
N GLY A 50 -11.14 -20.97 -11.84
CA GLY A 50 -11.61 -22.34 -11.75
C GLY A 50 -13.00 -22.38 -11.16
N TRP A 51 -13.85 -23.31 -11.61
CA TRP A 51 -15.20 -23.47 -11.09
C TRP A 51 -15.66 -24.92 -11.17
N ALA A 52 -16.51 -25.31 -10.23
CA ALA A 52 -17.17 -26.60 -10.24
C ALA A 52 -18.60 -26.47 -9.71
N VAL A 53 -19.52 -27.17 -10.33
CA VAL A 53 -20.91 -27.33 -9.87
C VAL A 53 -21.05 -28.71 -9.24
N LEU A 54 -21.47 -28.74 -7.99
CA LEU A 54 -21.71 -29.95 -7.23
C LEU A 54 -23.21 -30.07 -6.91
N ASP A 55 -23.76 -31.25 -7.14
CA ASP A 55 -25.06 -31.64 -6.68
C ASP A 55 -24.88 -32.52 -5.44
N VAL A 56 -25.33 -32.02 -4.30
CA VAL A 56 -25.20 -32.65 -2.98
C VAL A 56 -26.57 -33.19 -2.57
N GLY A 57 -26.68 -34.51 -2.38
CA GLY A 57 -27.96 -35.16 -2.09
C GLY A 57 -27.82 -36.36 -1.17
N PRO A 58 -28.95 -36.88 -0.67
CA PRO A 58 -28.97 -38.03 0.22
C PRO A 58 -28.34 -39.31 -0.37
N ASP A 59 -28.35 -39.44 -1.71
CA ASP A 59 -27.81 -40.60 -2.44
C ASP A 59 -26.32 -40.47 -2.77
N GLY A 60 -25.68 -39.36 -2.32
CA GLY A 60 -24.28 -39.05 -2.54
C GLY A 60 -24.06 -37.74 -3.27
N ASP A 61 -22.82 -37.24 -3.19
CA ASP A 61 -22.40 -35.99 -3.81
C ASP A 61 -21.80 -36.27 -5.21
N THR A 62 -22.20 -35.46 -6.19
CA THR A 62 -21.71 -35.62 -7.59
C THR A 62 -21.22 -34.28 -8.13
N ILE A 63 -20.18 -34.31 -8.97
CA ILE A 63 -19.73 -33.16 -9.74
C ILE A 63 -20.52 -33.10 -11.04
N ALA A 64 -21.47 -32.18 -11.13
CA ALA A 64 -22.26 -31.99 -12.35
C ALA A 64 -21.42 -31.40 -13.49
N ALA A 65 -20.53 -30.50 -13.21
CA ALA A 65 -19.57 -29.94 -14.17
C ALA A 65 -18.41 -29.23 -13.46
N ALA A 66 -17.29 -29.14 -14.18
CA ALA A 66 -16.14 -28.32 -13.74
C ALA A 66 -15.42 -27.71 -14.93
N GLY A 67 -14.76 -26.59 -14.74
CA GLY A 67 -14.01 -25.94 -15.80
C GLY A 67 -13.13 -24.81 -15.32
N THR A 68 -12.38 -24.24 -16.25
CA THR A 68 -11.50 -23.09 -15.98
C THR A 68 -11.66 -22.05 -17.07
N ARG A 69 -11.86 -20.80 -16.66
CA ARG A 69 -11.82 -19.63 -17.53
C ARG A 69 -10.46 -18.96 -17.42
N MET A 70 -9.70 -18.95 -18.51
CA MET A 70 -8.45 -18.21 -18.62
C MET A 70 -8.69 -16.80 -19.15
N PHE A 71 -7.90 -15.82 -18.70
CA PHE A 71 -7.92 -14.44 -19.19
C PHE A 71 -6.56 -13.78 -18.98
N ASP A 72 -6.25 -12.78 -19.81
CA ASP A 72 -4.99 -12.05 -19.69
C ASP A 72 -4.92 -11.27 -18.37
N ALA A 73 -3.84 -11.47 -17.63
CA ALA A 73 -3.53 -10.61 -16.49
C ALA A 73 -3.35 -9.16 -16.97
N PRO A 74 -3.83 -8.15 -16.25
CA PRO A 74 -3.67 -6.75 -16.64
C PRO A 74 -2.25 -6.22 -16.34
N GLU A 75 -1.24 -7.04 -16.52
CA GLU A 75 0.17 -6.80 -16.26
C GLU A 75 1.03 -7.29 -17.43
N THR A 76 2.27 -6.80 -17.52
CA THR A 76 3.26 -7.29 -18.50
C THR A 76 3.89 -8.58 -18.00
N ASP A 77 4.24 -9.49 -18.92
CA ASP A 77 4.74 -10.83 -18.57
C ASP A 77 6.08 -10.80 -17.81
N LYS A 78 7.02 -9.94 -18.19
CA LYS A 78 8.36 -9.90 -17.59
C LYS A 78 8.43 -9.05 -16.33
N GLU A 79 7.96 -7.81 -16.40
CA GLU A 79 8.14 -6.81 -15.34
C GLU A 79 6.92 -6.72 -14.42
N ARG A 80 5.84 -7.47 -14.71
CA ARG A 80 4.55 -7.41 -14.00
C ARG A 80 4.01 -5.98 -13.83
N THR A 81 4.42 -5.09 -14.75
CA THR A 81 3.97 -3.70 -14.75
C THR A 81 2.50 -3.64 -15.16
N PRO A 82 1.63 -3.00 -14.39
CA PRO A 82 0.23 -2.87 -14.78
C PRO A 82 0.06 -2.19 -16.14
N THR A 83 -0.63 -2.84 -17.09
CA THR A 83 -0.83 -2.33 -18.46
C THR A 83 -1.53 -0.97 -18.49
N ASN A 84 -2.33 -0.67 -17.45
CA ASN A 84 -2.95 0.65 -17.30
C ASN A 84 -1.92 1.74 -16.95
N ALA A 85 -0.81 1.42 -16.29
CA ALA A 85 0.28 2.35 -15.99
C ALA A 85 0.99 2.74 -17.29
N ILE A 86 1.34 1.77 -18.13
CA ILE A 86 1.94 2.00 -19.46
C ILE A 86 1.01 2.86 -20.34
N ARG A 87 -0.29 2.52 -20.41
CA ARG A 87 -1.27 3.32 -21.16
C ARG A 87 -1.38 4.74 -20.63
N ARG A 88 -1.28 4.92 -19.31
CA ARG A 88 -1.35 6.22 -18.64
C ARG A 88 -0.10 7.05 -18.97
N GLU A 89 1.07 6.46 -18.95
CA GLU A 89 2.34 7.08 -19.35
C GLU A 89 2.28 7.56 -20.82
N LYS A 90 1.93 6.66 -21.75
CA LYS A 90 1.80 7.01 -23.18
C LYS A 90 0.75 8.10 -23.44
N ARG A 91 -0.34 8.09 -22.67
CA ARG A 91 -1.34 9.16 -22.71
C ARG A 91 -0.76 10.47 -22.18
N GLY A 92 0.04 10.42 -21.12
CA GLY A 92 0.78 11.56 -20.58
C GLY A 92 1.70 12.18 -21.64
N GLN A 93 2.53 11.37 -22.29
CA GLN A 93 3.44 11.79 -23.34
C GLN A 93 2.67 12.47 -24.52
N ARG A 94 1.61 11.82 -25.04
CA ARG A 94 0.78 12.43 -26.10
C ARG A 94 0.14 13.75 -25.67
N ARG A 95 -0.28 13.87 -24.41
CA ARG A 95 -0.86 15.09 -23.86
C ARG A 95 0.17 16.23 -23.81
N VAL A 96 1.41 15.93 -23.44
CA VAL A 96 2.51 16.92 -23.44
C VAL A 96 2.78 17.42 -24.87
N VAL A 97 2.89 16.51 -25.84
CA VAL A 97 3.10 16.88 -27.26
C VAL A 97 1.94 17.75 -27.78
N ARG A 98 0.68 17.31 -27.56
CA ARG A 98 -0.51 18.04 -27.99
C ARG A 98 -0.59 19.45 -27.37
N ARG A 99 -0.33 19.59 -26.09
CA ARG A 99 -0.32 20.89 -25.40
C ARG A 99 0.77 21.81 -25.96
N ARG A 100 1.93 21.26 -26.29
CA ARG A 100 3.00 21.99 -26.92
C ARG A 100 2.59 22.50 -28.31
N GLN A 101 1.99 21.64 -29.12
CA GLN A 101 1.47 22.03 -30.46
C GLN A 101 0.41 23.14 -30.36
N GLN A 102 -0.56 23.00 -29.44
CA GLN A 102 -1.58 24.01 -29.22
C GLN A 102 -0.97 25.38 -28.83
N ARG A 103 -0.03 25.38 -27.88
CA ARG A 103 0.67 26.61 -27.48
C ARG A 103 1.41 27.24 -28.64
N MET A 104 2.20 26.45 -29.37
CA MET A 104 2.96 26.98 -30.52
C MET A 104 2.05 27.51 -31.65
N SER A 105 0.87 26.90 -31.81
CA SER A 105 -0.13 27.43 -32.74
C SER A 105 -0.66 28.76 -32.28
N ALA A 106 -1.03 28.89 -31.00
CA ALA A 106 -1.51 30.17 -30.45
C ALA A 106 -0.46 31.27 -30.56
N ILE A 107 0.82 30.95 -30.28
CA ILE A 107 1.91 31.94 -30.43
C ILE A 107 2.08 32.36 -31.88
N ARG A 108 2.04 31.46 -32.87
CA ARG A 108 2.16 31.83 -34.27
C ARG A 108 1.00 32.74 -34.72
N ILE A 109 -0.22 32.44 -34.30
CA ILE A 109 -1.40 33.29 -34.58
C ILE A 109 -1.18 34.69 -34.01
N LEU A 110 -0.74 34.78 -32.75
CA LEU A 110 -0.43 36.04 -32.10
C LEU A 110 0.63 36.83 -32.86
N LEU A 111 1.73 36.19 -33.24
CA LEU A 111 2.82 36.85 -33.98
C LEU A 111 2.39 37.33 -35.38
N VAL A 112 1.49 36.62 -36.05
CA VAL A 112 0.87 37.09 -37.33
C VAL A 112 -0.03 38.29 -37.08
N GLN A 113 -0.84 38.27 -36.03
CA GLN A 113 -1.74 39.36 -35.65
C GLN A 113 -0.97 40.68 -35.41
N TYR A 114 0.24 40.59 -34.87
CA TYR A 114 1.10 41.75 -34.63
C TYR A 114 2.08 42.06 -35.77
N GLY A 115 1.98 41.37 -36.91
CA GLY A 115 2.79 41.63 -38.11
C GLY A 115 4.24 41.11 -38.04
N LEU A 116 4.60 40.29 -37.01
CA LEU A 116 5.93 39.74 -36.87
C LEU A 116 6.17 38.48 -37.73
N LEU A 117 5.10 37.84 -38.18
CA LEU A 117 5.09 36.71 -39.10
C LEU A 117 4.10 36.92 -40.23
N GLN A 118 4.43 36.41 -41.42
CA GLN A 118 3.50 36.47 -42.56
C GLN A 118 2.44 35.35 -42.56
N SER A 119 2.73 34.23 -41.90
CA SER A 119 1.81 33.12 -41.84
C SER A 119 1.91 32.36 -40.51
N ASN A 120 0.85 31.61 -40.15
CA ASN A 120 0.79 30.78 -38.94
C ASN A 120 1.20 29.34 -39.17
N THR A 121 1.84 29.01 -40.29
CA THR A 121 2.29 27.67 -40.62
C THR A 121 3.39 27.18 -39.65
N SER A 122 3.57 25.88 -39.53
CA SER A 122 4.58 25.31 -38.64
C SER A 122 6.00 25.69 -39.04
N SER A 123 6.24 25.97 -40.30
CA SER A 123 7.54 26.40 -40.88
C SER A 123 7.80 27.91 -40.70
N ALA A 124 6.83 28.72 -40.36
CA ALA A 124 7.00 30.18 -40.26
C ALA A 124 8.04 30.64 -39.23
N LEU A 125 8.33 29.80 -38.22
CA LEU A 125 9.40 30.02 -37.23
C LEU A 125 10.68 29.26 -37.57
N ALA A 126 10.77 28.58 -38.70
CA ALA A 126 11.98 27.93 -39.14
C ALA A 126 13.02 28.95 -39.64
N THR A 127 14.14 29.03 -38.98
CA THR A 127 15.20 29.96 -39.29
C THR A 127 16.55 29.31 -39.19
N LYS A 128 17.57 29.81 -39.95
CA LYS A 128 18.98 29.43 -39.80
C LYS A 128 19.70 30.24 -38.71
N LEU A 129 19.06 31.25 -38.14
CA LEU A 129 19.60 32.09 -37.07
C LEU A 129 19.67 31.31 -35.75
N ASP A 130 20.73 31.55 -34.97
CA ASP A 130 20.82 30.97 -33.62
C ASP A 130 19.86 31.73 -32.65
N PRO A 131 18.81 31.11 -32.19
CA PRO A 131 17.85 31.77 -31.30
C PRO A 131 18.47 32.19 -29.94
N TRP A 132 19.50 31.52 -29.48
CA TRP A 132 20.18 31.87 -28.23
C TRP A 132 20.99 33.16 -28.40
N GLN A 133 21.71 33.27 -29.52
CA GLN A 133 22.42 34.48 -29.84
C GLN A 133 21.50 35.69 -29.99
N LEU A 134 20.39 35.52 -30.71
CA LEU A 134 19.36 36.57 -30.85
C LEU A 134 18.75 36.99 -29.48
N ARG A 135 18.56 36.06 -28.55
CA ARG A 135 18.07 36.37 -27.21
C ARG A 135 19.05 37.23 -26.40
N ALA A 136 20.34 36.99 -26.55
CA ALA A 136 21.37 37.84 -25.96
C ALA A 136 21.43 39.23 -26.64
N GLU A 137 21.42 39.27 -27.96
CA GLU A 137 21.45 40.50 -28.74
C GLU A 137 20.23 41.39 -28.56
N ALA A 138 19.04 40.78 -28.25
CA ALA A 138 17.80 41.50 -27.99
C ALA A 138 17.92 42.49 -26.84
N LEU A 139 18.88 42.39 -25.98
CA LEU A 139 19.13 43.31 -24.86
C LEU A 139 19.96 44.52 -25.28
N ASP A 140 20.69 44.43 -26.39
CA ASP A 140 21.75 45.37 -26.77
C ASP A 140 21.46 46.07 -28.13
N ARG A 141 20.72 45.46 -29.02
CA ARG A 141 20.32 46.05 -30.32
C ARG A 141 18.83 45.90 -30.64
N ARG A 142 18.33 46.75 -31.51
CA ARG A 142 16.97 46.61 -32.07
C ARG A 142 16.92 45.36 -32.94
N LEU A 143 15.94 44.48 -32.71
CA LEU A 143 15.66 43.31 -33.53
C LEU A 143 14.70 43.64 -34.69
N LEU A 144 14.92 42.94 -35.82
CA LEU A 144 13.95 42.92 -36.92
C LEU A 144 12.70 42.12 -36.51
N PRO A 145 11.53 42.34 -37.14
CA PRO A 145 10.28 41.62 -36.80
C PRO A 145 10.46 40.10 -36.81
N ALA A 146 11.10 39.53 -37.82
CA ALA A 146 11.40 38.08 -37.92
C ALA A 146 12.37 37.56 -36.85
N GLU A 147 13.34 38.40 -36.43
CA GLU A 147 14.26 38.06 -35.34
C GLU A 147 13.50 38.02 -33.98
N LEU A 148 12.67 39.03 -33.73
CA LEU A 148 11.85 39.08 -32.52
C LEU A 148 10.86 37.90 -32.50
N ALA A 149 10.22 37.56 -33.61
CA ALA A 149 9.40 36.37 -33.73
C ALA A 149 10.14 35.08 -33.41
N THR A 150 11.41 34.99 -33.88
CA THR A 150 12.30 33.81 -33.58
C THR A 150 12.60 33.69 -32.09
N VAL A 151 12.93 34.81 -31.42
CA VAL A 151 13.17 34.87 -29.98
C VAL A 151 11.95 34.43 -29.21
N LEU A 152 10.80 35.01 -29.49
CA LEU A 152 9.54 34.71 -28.81
C LEU A 152 9.12 33.25 -29.06
N GLY A 153 9.18 32.80 -30.32
CA GLY A 153 8.90 31.39 -30.65
C GLY A 153 9.81 30.39 -29.95
N HIS A 154 11.10 30.70 -29.81
CA HIS A 154 12.06 29.86 -29.12
C HIS A 154 11.77 29.78 -27.62
N ILE A 155 11.49 30.92 -26.95
CA ILE A 155 11.14 30.94 -25.53
C ILE A 155 9.83 30.18 -25.29
N ALA A 156 8.79 30.41 -26.09
CA ALA A 156 7.53 29.68 -25.97
C ALA A 156 7.68 28.16 -26.15
N LYS A 157 8.58 27.72 -27.04
CA LYS A 157 8.90 26.31 -27.27
C LYS A 157 9.63 25.69 -26.08
N HIS A 158 10.49 26.43 -25.39
CA HIS A 158 11.39 26.00 -24.31
C HIS A 158 11.12 26.75 -23.00
N ARG A 159 9.86 26.93 -22.62
CA ARG A 159 9.38 27.83 -21.58
C ARG A 159 9.80 27.53 -20.14
N GLY A 160 10.69 26.58 -19.92
CA GLY A 160 11.16 26.23 -18.58
C GLY A 160 10.18 25.38 -17.76
N PHE A 161 10.62 25.01 -16.58
CA PHE A 161 9.87 24.22 -15.62
C PHE A 161 9.10 25.13 -14.63
N ARG A 162 7.88 24.78 -14.31
CA ARG A 162 7.10 25.33 -13.20
C ARG A 162 6.29 24.20 -12.61
N SER A 163 6.46 23.94 -11.31
CA SER A 163 5.61 23.04 -10.58
C SER A 163 4.60 23.79 -9.74
N ASN A 164 3.34 23.39 -9.85
CA ASN A 164 2.26 23.86 -9.00
C ASN A 164 1.93 22.83 -7.91
N ALA A 165 2.58 21.65 -7.91
CA ALA A 165 2.30 20.60 -6.94
C ALA A 165 3.04 20.84 -5.63
N LYS A 166 2.33 20.75 -4.51
CA LYS A 166 2.94 20.85 -3.18
C LYS A 166 4.03 19.80 -2.94
N THR A 167 3.89 18.60 -3.54
CA THR A 167 4.85 17.49 -3.39
C THR A 167 6.18 17.74 -4.07
N ASP A 168 6.25 18.70 -4.98
CA ASP A 168 7.50 19.02 -5.67
C ASP A 168 8.41 19.94 -4.84
N ARG A 169 7.95 20.37 -3.66
CA ARG A 169 8.74 21.17 -2.73
C ARG A 169 9.09 20.34 -1.48
N GLY A 170 10.34 20.30 -1.10
CA GLY A 170 10.81 19.72 0.17
C GLY A 170 11.09 18.21 0.22
N ALA A 171 11.12 17.48 -0.88
CA ALA A 171 11.48 16.06 -0.85
C ALA A 171 13.00 15.85 -0.99
N ASN A 172 13.65 15.33 0.04
CA ASN A 172 15.00 14.79 0.02
C ASN A 172 14.96 13.31 -0.41
N SER A 173 14.53 13.04 -1.64
CA SER A 173 14.56 11.69 -2.20
C SER A 173 15.64 11.60 -3.28
N ALA A 174 16.29 10.46 -3.43
CA ALA A 174 17.23 10.16 -4.49
C ALA A 174 16.54 10.02 -5.88
N ASP A 175 15.34 10.55 -6.01
CA ASP A 175 14.47 10.50 -7.17
C ASP A 175 14.87 11.55 -8.23
N ASP A 176 14.48 11.35 -9.48
CA ASP A 176 14.75 12.25 -10.61
C ASP A 176 14.25 13.68 -10.35
N SER A 177 13.20 13.85 -9.54
CA SER A 177 12.71 15.16 -9.13
C SER A 177 13.68 15.92 -8.23
N SER A 178 14.45 15.26 -7.38
CA SER A 178 15.48 15.89 -6.54
C SER A 178 16.72 16.28 -7.38
N LYS A 179 17.13 15.41 -8.31
CA LYS A 179 18.24 15.70 -9.26
C LYS A 179 17.90 16.90 -10.14
N MET A 180 16.64 16.98 -10.60
CA MET A 180 16.21 18.13 -11.41
C MET A 180 16.20 19.42 -10.57
N ARG A 181 15.83 19.39 -9.30
CA ARG A 181 15.87 20.56 -8.42
C ARG A 181 17.30 21.06 -8.16
N SER A 182 18.20 20.18 -7.77
CA SER A 182 19.59 20.54 -7.56
C SER A 182 20.21 21.14 -8.84
N ALA A 183 19.83 20.61 -10.00
CA ALA A 183 20.26 21.17 -11.28
C ALA A 183 19.65 22.55 -11.57
N ILE A 184 18.39 22.80 -11.19
CA ILE A 184 17.75 24.11 -11.31
C ILE A 184 18.42 25.12 -10.36
N GLU A 185 18.70 24.74 -9.12
CA GLU A 185 19.40 25.60 -8.15
C GLU A 185 20.80 26.00 -8.66
N ALA A 186 21.57 25.04 -9.14
CA ALA A 186 22.89 25.30 -9.75
C ALA A 186 22.79 26.20 -10.99
N THR A 187 21.75 26.02 -11.82
CA THR A 187 21.53 26.89 -13.00
C THR A 187 21.11 28.29 -12.57
N LYS A 188 20.32 28.43 -11.50
CA LYS A 188 19.89 29.72 -10.97
C LYS A 188 21.06 30.50 -10.32
N GLU A 189 21.93 29.83 -9.59
CA GLU A 189 23.16 30.42 -9.05
C GLU A 189 24.02 30.99 -10.17
N ARG A 190 24.20 30.22 -11.25
CA ARG A 190 24.94 30.65 -12.42
C ARG A 190 24.25 31.81 -13.15
N LEU A 191 22.92 31.81 -13.26
CA LEU A 191 22.14 32.86 -13.87
C LEU A 191 22.33 34.23 -13.17
N SER A 192 22.72 34.26 -11.89
CA SER A 192 22.98 35.50 -11.17
C SER A 192 24.10 36.35 -11.79
N GLN A 193 25.00 35.74 -12.57
CA GLN A 193 26.11 36.41 -13.27
C GLN A 193 25.69 36.96 -14.65
N TRP A 194 24.45 36.73 -15.08
CA TRP A 194 23.95 37.09 -16.41
C TRP A 194 22.65 37.88 -16.30
N ARG A 195 22.37 38.72 -17.31
CA ARG A 195 21.16 39.52 -17.35
C ARG A 195 19.91 38.66 -17.57
N THR A 196 20.01 37.62 -18.42
CA THR A 196 18.91 36.76 -18.82
C THR A 196 19.37 35.31 -19.05
N VAL A 197 18.40 34.38 -19.08
CA VAL A 197 18.62 32.98 -19.42
C VAL A 197 19.20 32.83 -20.84
N GLY A 198 18.72 33.61 -21.80
CA GLY A 198 19.19 33.63 -23.17
C GLY A 198 20.65 34.04 -23.28
N GLU A 199 21.03 35.09 -22.57
CA GLU A 199 22.42 35.58 -22.55
C GLU A 199 23.35 34.56 -21.90
N MET A 200 22.97 33.96 -20.79
CA MET A 200 23.72 32.88 -20.14
C MET A 200 23.98 31.71 -21.11
N PHE A 201 22.95 31.18 -21.73
CA PHE A 201 23.13 30.07 -22.67
C PHE A 201 23.85 30.42 -23.96
N ALA A 202 23.86 31.70 -24.35
CA ALA A 202 24.57 32.16 -25.52
C ALA A 202 26.10 32.31 -25.26
N ARG A 203 26.45 32.88 -24.10
CA ARG A 203 27.79 33.40 -23.82
C ARG A 203 28.60 32.59 -22.80
N ASP A 204 27.97 31.83 -21.91
CA ASP A 204 28.65 31.03 -20.90
C ASP A 204 29.39 29.85 -21.55
N PRO A 205 30.73 29.70 -21.36
CA PRO A 205 31.52 28.60 -21.92
C PRO A 205 31.00 27.21 -21.55
N GLN A 206 30.35 27.05 -20.40
CA GLN A 206 29.82 25.77 -19.98
C GLN A 206 28.71 25.24 -20.90
N PHE A 207 28.01 26.13 -21.60
CA PHE A 207 26.93 25.77 -22.51
C PHE A 207 27.34 25.81 -24.00
N LYS A 208 28.64 25.94 -24.31
CA LYS A 208 29.16 26.03 -25.69
C LYS A 208 28.73 24.80 -26.51
N ASP A 209 28.99 23.61 -26.01
CA ASP A 209 28.78 22.35 -26.77
C ASP A 209 27.32 21.89 -26.77
N THR A 210 26.60 22.13 -25.71
CA THR A 210 25.20 21.72 -25.63
C THR A 210 24.36 22.62 -24.68
N LYS A 211 23.26 23.08 -25.20
CA LYS A 211 22.28 23.97 -24.52
C LYS A 211 20.99 23.24 -24.13
N ARG A 212 20.97 21.89 -24.19
CA ARG A 212 19.79 21.08 -23.90
C ARG A 212 20.14 19.88 -23.05
N ASN A 213 19.19 19.47 -22.19
CA ASN A 213 19.30 18.20 -21.48
C ASN A 213 19.24 17.03 -22.45
N ARG A 214 20.15 16.06 -22.32
CA ARG A 214 20.22 14.81 -23.10
C ARG A 214 20.53 13.65 -22.16
N GLY A 215 20.16 12.43 -22.55
CA GLY A 215 20.53 11.21 -21.83
C GLY A 215 20.08 11.16 -20.38
N GLY A 216 18.92 11.74 -20.04
CA GLY A 216 18.41 11.77 -18.65
C GLY A 216 19.06 12.81 -17.74
N GLY A 217 19.98 13.66 -18.25
CA GLY A 217 20.59 14.74 -17.49
C GLY A 217 19.66 15.93 -17.30
N PHE A 218 19.81 16.65 -16.18
CA PHE A 218 19.00 17.82 -15.81
C PHE A 218 19.81 19.13 -15.74
N ALA A 219 21.12 19.11 -16.01
CA ALA A 219 22.05 20.22 -15.80
C ALA A 219 21.72 21.53 -16.58
N ARG A 220 20.74 21.50 -17.49
CA ARG A 220 20.29 22.66 -18.28
C ARG A 220 18.82 22.95 -18.06
N SER A 221 18.33 22.62 -16.86
CA SER A 221 16.97 22.91 -16.45
C SER A 221 16.86 24.33 -15.92
N ILE A 222 15.85 25.06 -16.36
CA ILE A 222 15.57 26.44 -15.99
C ILE A 222 14.16 26.57 -15.48
N LEU A 223 13.91 27.55 -14.62
CA LEU A 223 12.57 27.90 -14.17
C LEU A 223 11.80 28.66 -15.25
N ARG A 224 10.50 28.51 -15.24
CA ARG A 224 9.63 29.28 -16.11
C ARG A 224 9.62 30.75 -15.71
N ASP A 225 9.66 31.05 -14.43
CA ASP A 225 9.68 32.40 -13.90
C ASP A 225 10.91 33.17 -14.36
N ASP A 226 12.09 32.53 -14.46
CA ASP A 226 13.30 33.14 -15.02
C ASP A 226 13.14 33.48 -16.51
N GLN A 227 12.34 32.71 -17.24
CA GLN A 227 12.00 33.01 -18.64
C GLN A 227 10.95 34.14 -18.77
N GLU A 228 10.03 34.25 -17.85
CA GLU A 228 9.09 35.40 -17.79
C GLU A 228 9.86 36.70 -17.51
N VAL A 229 10.80 36.68 -16.57
CA VAL A 229 11.70 37.81 -16.31
C VAL A 229 12.53 38.18 -17.56
N GLU A 230 13.02 37.20 -18.31
CA GLU A 230 13.72 37.47 -19.56
C GLU A 230 12.83 38.16 -20.58
N ILE A 231 11.57 37.73 -20.77
CA ILE A 231 10.62 38.37 -21.69
C ILE A 231 10.45 39.83 -21.31
N HIS A 232 10.20 40.14 -20.05
CA HIS A 232 10.07 41.52 -19.58
C HIS A 232 11.29 42.37 -19.92
N LYS A 233 12.50 41.84 -19.66
CA LYS A 233 13.78 42.51 -19.96
C LYS A 233 13.97 42.72 -21.46
N ILE A 234 13.66 41.74 -22.30
CA ILE A 234 13.75 41.87 -23.75
C ILE A 234 12.78 42.94 -24.25
N PHE A 235 11.51 42.90 -23.89
CA PHE A 235 10.52 43.91 -24.32
C PHE A 235 10.89 45.29 -23.83
N GLN A 236 11.36 45.42 -22.58
CA GLN A 236 11.83 46.72 -22.07
C GLN A 236 13.03 47.26 -22.85
N ALA A 237 14.03 46.41 -23.15
CA ALA A 237 15.17 46.80 -23.95
C ALA A 237 14.77 47.20 -25.39
N GLN A 238 13.92 46.41 -26.03
CA GLN A 238 13.47 46.66 -27.38
C GLN A 238 12.68 48.00 -27.47
N ARG A 239 11.79 48.30 -26.49
CA ARG A 239 11.12 49.59 -26.42
C ARG A 239 12.08 50.74 -26.22
N ARG A 240 13.07 50.59 -25.34
CA ARG A 240 14.12 51.59 -25.13
C ARG A 240 14.96 51.85 -26.41
N LEU A 241 15.17 50.85 -27.23
CA LEU A 241 15.87 50.90 -28.49
C LEU A 241 14.98 51.37 -29.66
N GLY A 242 13.78 51.83 -29.41
CA GLY A 242 12.85 52.37 -30.42
C GLY A 242 12.22 51.30 -31.32
N ASN A 243 12.07 50.06 -30.84
CA ASN A 243 11.41 49.02 -31.60
C ASN A 243 9.88 49.14 -31.47
N SER A 244 9.20 49.61 -32.48
CA SER A 244 7.76 49.78 -32.53
C SER A 244 6.96 48.47 -32.47
N ASP A 245 7.62 47.34 -32.73
CA ASP A 245 7.01 46.01 -32.68
C ASP A 245 6.92 45.47 -31.24
N ALA A 246 7.72 46.01 -30.31
CA ALA A 246 7.75 45.58 -28.90
C ALA A 246 6.62 46.23 -28.10
N ARG A 247 5.37 46.05 -28.53
CA ARG A 247 4.16 46.62 -27.89
C ARG A 247 3.86 45.94 -26.56
N GLU A 248 3.31 46.69 -25.63
CA GLU A 248 2.96 46.20 -24.29
C GLU A 248 1.83 45.15 -24.37
N GLU A 249 0.84 45.36 -25.23
CA GLU A 249 -0.24 44.41 -25.44
C GLU A 249 0.29 43.04 -25.96
N LEU A 250 1.28 43.08 -26.88
CA LEU A 250 1.94 41.85 -27.36
C LEU A 250 2.66 41.11 -26.22
N GLU A 251 3.38 41.84 -25.37
CA GLU A 251 4.05 41.30 -24.23
C GLU A 251 3.10 40.56 -23.28
N LEU A 252 2.01 41.19 -22.88
CA LEU A 252 0.99 40.62 -21.98
C LEU A 252 0.33 39.39 -22.60
N GLN A 253 -0.13 39.47 -23.84
CA GLN A 253 -0.78 38.34 -24.52
C GLN A 253 0.20 37.19 -24.79
N PHE A 254 1.46 37.50 -25.06
CA PHE A 254 2.50 36.51 -25.21
C PHE A 254 2.76 35.73 -23.89
N ILE A 255 2.90 36.43 -22.78
CA ILE A 255 3.09 35.85 -21.46
C ILE A 255 1.93 34.92 -21.12
N GLU A 256 0.70 35.37 -21.33
CA GLU A 256 -0.47 34.50 -21.09
C GLU A 256 -0.46 33.28 -22.00
N ALA A 257 -0.23 33.42 -23.30
CA ALA A 257 -0.24 32.31 -24.24
C ALA A 257 0.92 31.31 -24.01
N ALA A 258 2.13 31.81 -23.67
CA ALA A 258 3.34 31.00 -23.51
C ALA A 258 3.41 30.32 -22.13
N PHE A 259 3.07 31.04 -21.06
CA PHE A 259 3.41 30.63 -19.69
C PHE A 259 2.19 30.20 -18.85
N SER A 260 0.94 30.45 -19.30
CA SER A 260 -0.24 29.99 -18.58
C SER A 260 -0.21 28.46 -18.36
N GLN A 261 -0.69 28.04 -17.22
CA GLN A 261 -0.78 26.63 -16.86
C GLN A 261 -2.14 26.37 -16.19
N ARG A 262 -2.84 25.36 -16.69
CA ARG A 262 -4.08 24.92 -16.04
C ARG A 262 -3.76 24.39 -14.64
N PRO A 263 -4.57 24.70 -13.64
CA PRO A 263 -4.40 24.16 -12.30
C PRO A 263 -4.48 22.63 -12.30
N LEU A 264 -3.87 22.01 -11.31
CA LEU A 264 -4.00 20.58 -11.10
C LEU A 264 -5.44 20.28 -10.65
N ARG A 265 -5.96 19.14 -11.08
CA ARG A 265 -7.29 18.71 -10.66
C ARG A 265 -7.24 18.23 -9.21
N ASP A 266 -8.12 18.75 -8.38
CA ASP A 266 -8.31 18.29 -7.01
C ASP A 266 -8.86 16.87 -6.98
N SER A 267 -8.59 16.15 -5.91
CA SER A 267 -8.99 14.74 -5.72
C SER A 267 -10.12 14.55 -4.71
N ASP A 268 -10.73 15.65 -4.23
CA ASP A 268 -11.82 15.63 -3.25
C ASP A 268 -12.97 14.72 -3.68
N GLU A 269 -13.37 14.81 -4.95
CA GLU A 269 -14.44 13.99 -5.53
C GLU A 269 -14.11 12.49 -5.61
N LEU A 270 -12.82 12.15 -5.59
CA LEU A 270 -12.36 10.76 -5.68
C LEU A 270 -12.30 10.07 -4.31
N VAL A 271 -12.54 10.81 -3.23
CA VAL A 271 -12.56 10.25 -1.88
C VAL A 271 -13.90 9.54 -1.67
N GLY A 272 -13.85 8.25 -1.31
CA GLY A 272 -15.04 7.46 -1.04
C GLY A 272 -15.79 7.92 0.22
N THR A 273 -17.05 7.48 0.36
CA THR A 273 -17.90 7.77 1.50
C THR A 273 -17.55 6.94 2.72
N CYS A 274 -17.93 7.40 3.91
CA CYS A 274 -17.79 6.70 5.19
C CYS A 274 -18.80 5.55 5.27
N PRO A 275 -18.40 4.35 5.71
CA PRO A 275 -19.34 3.24 5.88
C PRO A 275 -20.38 3.47 7.00
N PHE A 276 -20.01 4.21 8.05
CA PHE A 276 -20.92 4.52 9.18
C PHE A 276 -21.81 5.72 8.93
N MET A 277 -21.31 6.68 8.16
CA MET A 277 -21.99 7.94 7.84
C MET A 277 -21.90 8.20 6.34
N PRO A 278 -22.74 7.59 5.49
CA PRO A 278 -22.64 7.66 4.03
C PRO A 278 -22.74 9.07 3.44
N ALA A 279 -23.33 10.02 4.16
CA ALA A 279 -23.36 11.43 3.78
C ALA A 279 -21.98 12.12 3.88
N HIS A 280 -21.06 11.56 4.66
CA HIS A 280 -19.72 12.11 4.87
C HIS A 280 -18.66 11.39 4.05
N ARG A 281 -17.69 12.11 3.53
CA ARG A 281 -16.52 11.52 2.89
C ARG A 281 -15.54 11.01 3.93
N ARG A 282 -14.69 10.06 3.55
CA ARG A 282 -13.64 9.53 4.43
C ARG A 282 -12.66 10.63 4.81
N ALA A 283 -12.21 10.59 6.06
CA ALA A 283 -11.24 11.55 6.61
C ALA A 283 -9.93 11.57 5.81
N ALA A 284 -9.27 12.70 5.80
CA ALA A 284 -7.87 12.75 5.44
C ALA A 284 -7.06 11.87 6.41
N ARG A 285 -6.14 11.05 5.86
CA ARG A 285 -5.38 10.10 6.67
C ARG A 285 -4.52 10.78 7.75
N ARG A 286 -4.21 12.07 7.56
CA ARG A 286 -3.40 12.92 8.44
C ARG A 286 -4.23 13.96 9.20
N SER A 287 -5.55 13.81 9.26
CA SER A 287 -6.37 14.65 10.14
C SER A 287 -6.17 14.25 11.58
N HIS A 288 -6.25 15.22 12.49
CA HIS A 288 -6.08 15.05 13.92
C HIS A 288 -7.00 13.96 14.47
N ALA A 289 -8.30 14.03 14.17
CA ALA A 289 -9.27 13.05 14.63
C ALA A 289 -8.95 11.63 14.15
N PHE A 290 -8.52 11.46 12.90
CA PHE A 290 -8.22 10.14 12.36
C PHE A 290 -6.86 9.60 12.85
N GLU A 291 -5.85 10.44 13.06
CA GLU A 291 -4.57 10.03 13.64
C GLU A 291 -4.77 9.60 15.11
N MET A 292 -5.55 10.36 15.90
CA MET A 292 -5.88 10.02 17.28
C MET A 292 -6.69 8.72 17.36
N PHE A 293 -7.69 8.55 16.49
CA PHE A 293 -8.45 7.30 16.35
C PHE A 293 -7.53 6.09 16.11
N ARG A 294 -6.54 6.24 15.24
CA ARG A 294 -5.56 5.16 14.97
C ARG A 294 -4.66 4.87 16.16
N LEU A 295 -4.21 5.92 16.87
CA LEU A 295 -3.38 5.76 18.06
C LEU A 295 -4.15 5.04 19.16
N LEU A 296 -5.33 5.51 19.54
CA LEU A 296 -6.16 4.88 20.55
C LEU A 296 -6.53 3.45 20.19
N GLY A 297 -6.98 3.21 18.96
CA GLY A 297 -7.27 1.86 18.49
C GLY A 297 -6.05 0.92 18.59
N ARG A 298 -4.84 1.44 18.45
CA ARG A 298 -3.62 0.66 18.63
C ARG A 298 -3.28 0.44 20.10
N LEU A 299 -3.33 1.49 20.93
CA LEU A 299 -3.06 1.39 22.37
C LEU A 299 -3.99 0.37 23.04
N ASN A 300 -5.28 0.37 22.74
CA ASN A 300 -6.27 -0.54 23.31
C ASN A 300 -6.05 -2.02 22.91
N THR A 301 -5.30 -2.25 21.83
CA THR A 301 -4.94 -3.60 21.37
C THR A 301 -3.55 -4.04 21.80
N LEU A 302 -2.75 -3.16 22.39
CA LEU A 302 -1.42 -3.52 22.90
C LEU A 302 -1.56 -4.45 24.11
N ARG A 303 -0.58 -5.35 24.22
CA ARG A 303 -0.44 -6.26 25.34
C ARG A 303 0.96 -6.16 25.90
N ILE A 304 1.03 -6.22 27.21
CA ILE A 304 2.28 -6.21 27.97
C ILE A 304 2.38 -7.57 28.68
N ASN A 305 3.49 -8.26 28.47
CA ASN A 305 3.86 -9.43 29.25
C ASN A 305 4.59 -8.92 30.50
N ALA A 306 3.99 -9.04 31.65
CA ALA A 306 4.60 -8.68 32.92
C ALA A 306 5.69 -9.70 33.32
N ALA A 307 6.53 -9.35 34.31
CA ALA A 307 7.63 -10.21 34.78
C ALA A 307 7.15 -11.57 35.31
N ASP A 308 5.95 -11.64 35.86
CA ASP A 308 5.29 -12.85 36.36
C ASP A 308 4.69 -13.73 35.25
N GLY A 309 4.82 -13.31 33.99
CA GLY A 309 4.32 -14.03 32.82
C GLY A 309 2.85 -13.77 32.47
N HIS A 310 2.14 -12.92 33.24
CA HIS A 310 0.78 -12.51 32.90
C HIS A 310 0.76 -11.46 31.80
N GLU A 311 -0.19 -11.62 30.86
CA GLU A 311 -0.41 -10.64 29.78
C GLU A 311 -1.53 -9.69 30.20
N ARG A 312 -1.26 -8.38 30.18
CA ARG A 312 -2.25 -7.33 30.47
C ARG A 312 -2.44 -6.33 29.34
N LYS A 313 -3.55 -5.64 29.32
CA LYS A 313 -3.78 -4.43 28.50
C LYS A 313 -3.10 -3.22 29.15
N LEU A 314 -2.99 -2.12 28.41
CA LEU A 314 -2.76 -0.81 28.98
C LEU A 314 -3.95 -0.40 29.83
N SER A 315 -3.68 0.24 30.99
CA SER A 315 -4.73 0.84 31.80
C SER A 315 -5.25 2.14 31.17
N PRO A 316 -6.45 2.64 31.52
CA PRO A 316 -6.93 3.95 31.06
C PRO A 316 -5.97 5.09 31.40
N GLU A 317 -5.30 5.03 32.55
CA GLU A 317 -4.31 6.02 33.00
C GLU A 317 -3.07 5.97 32.07
N GLU A 318 -2.55 4.79 31.76
CA GLU A 318 -1.43 4.61 30.83
C GLU A 318 -1.77 5.10 29.42
N ILE A 319 -3.00 4.89 28.97
CA ILE A 319 -3.51 5.39 27.67
C ILE A 319 -3.53 6.93 27.69
N ASN A 320 -4.05 7.53 28.75
CA ASN A 320 -4.10 8.99 28.90
C ASN A 320 -2.69 9.62 28.91
N LEU A 321 -1.74 9.01 29.64
CA LEU A 321 -0.35 9.44 29.62
C LEU A 321 0.25 9.40 28.21
N ALA A 322 -0.10 8.40 27.40
CA ALA A 322 0.34 8.31 26.00
C ALA A 322 -0.29 9.39 25.10
N LEU A 323 -1.46 9.94 25.45
CA LEU A 323 -2.11 10.99 24.69
C LEU A 323 -1.51 12.39 24.96
N ASP A 324 -0.88 12.65 26.10
CA ASP A 324 -0.31 13.96 26.46
C ASP A 324 0.67 14.48 25.42
N ASP A 325 1.49 13.59 24.83
CA ASP A 325 2.51 13.95 23.85
C ASP A 325 2.01 13.89 22.41
N PHE A 326 0.73 13.57 22.19
CA PHE A 326 0.16 13.49 20.85
C PHE A 326 0.15 14.84 20.14
N GLY A 327 0.82 14.90 19.00
CA GLY A 327 1.01 16.14 18.24
C GLY A 327 2.11 17.08 18.78
N ILE A 328 2.69 16.79 19.96
CA ILE A 328 3.91 17.44 20.45
C ILE A 328 5.13 16.74 19.82
N GLN A 329 5.09 15.43 19.75
CA GLN A 329 6.10 14.63 19.09
C GLN A 329 5.53 14.04 17.78
N LYS A 330 6.39 13.96 16.75
CA LYS A 330 6.02 13.37 15.45
C LYS A 330 5.87 11.84 15.54
N THR A 331 6.77 11.19 16.28
CA THR A 331 6.89 9.75 16.40
C THR A 331 6.71 9.33 17.84
N LEU A 332 5.78 8.45 18.10
CA LEU A 332 5.52 7.85 19.39
C LEU A 332 6.03 6.40 19.36
N SER A 333 7.30 6.18 19.73
CA SER A 333 7.91 4.84 19.67
C SER A 333 7.53 3.98 20.87
N TYR A 334 7.67 2.65 20.74
CA TYR A 334 7.50 1.75 21.89
C TYR A 334 8.48 2.05 23.03
N LYS A 335 9.72 2.47 22.71
CA LYS A 335 10.70 2.89 23.70
C LYS A 335 10.24 4.15 24.46
N TRP A 336 9.64 5.10 23.73
CA TRP A 336 9.02 6.28 24.34
C TRP A 336 7.84 5.87 25.23
N LEU A 337 6.93 5.00 24.72
CA LEU A 337 5.76 4.53 25.46
C LEU A 337 6.17 3.83 26.77
N ARG A 338 7.18 2.94 26.72
CA ARG A 338 7.74 2.26 27.89
C ARG A 338 8.15 3.27 28.98
N LYS A 339 8.91 4.30 28.60
CA LYS A 339 9.35 5.35 29.52
C LYS A 339 8.17 6.17 30.06
N LYS A 340 7.18 6.46 29.22
CA LYS A 340 6.03 7.31 29.58
C LYS A 340 5.11 6.64 30.60
N ILE A 341 4.92 5.31 30.51
CA ILE A 341 4.08 4.53 31.43
C ILE A 341 4.90 3.84 32.53
N ASP A 342 6.17 4.20 32.69
CA ASP A 342 7.11 3.63 33.69
C ASP A 342 7.11 2.09 33.69
N LEU A 343 7.17 1.50 32.48
CA LEU A 343 7.14 0.03 32.32
C LEU A 343 8.48 -0.57 32.70
N GLU A 344 8.48 -1.47 33.68
CA GLU A 344 9.65 -2.20 34.17
C GLU A 344 10.47 -2.85 33.05
N ASP A 345 11.79 -2.96 33.28
CA ASP A 345 12.68 -3.60 32.30
C ASP A 345 12.44 -5.11 32.12
N SER A 346 11.87 -5.76 33.14
CA SER A 346 11.45 -7.16 33.12
C SER A 346 10.24 -7.41 32.24
N ALA A 347 9.39 -6.40 32.04
CA ALA A 347 8.19 -6.50 31.22
C ALA A 347 8.49 -6.24 29.73
N ALA A 348 7.71 -6.84 28.82
CA ALA A 348 7.86 -6.70 27.37
C ALA A 348 6.54 -6.49 26.67
N PHE A 349 6.55 -5.72 25.58
CA PHE A 349 5.40 -5.67 24.67
C PHE A 349 5.25 -7.01 23.95
N ALA A 350 4.05 -7.59 23.99
CA ALA A 350 3.80 -8.96 23.49
C ALA A 350 4.10 -9.14 21.98
N ASP A 351 4.00 -8.08 21.19
CA ASP A 351 4.17 -8.12 19.74
C ASP A 351 5.49 -7.49 19.25
N LYS A 352 6.39 -7.09 20.17
CA LYS A 352 7.66 -6.43 19.84
C LYS A 352 8.85 -6.99 20.61
N SER A 353 9.97 -7.12 19.92
CA SER A 353 11.24 -7.35 20.58
C SER A 353 11.81 -6.05 21.12
N ARG A 354 12.71 -6.14 22.12
CA ARG A 354 13.42 -4.96 22.66
C ARG A 354 14.20 -4.20 21.57
N ALA A 355 14.78 -4.91 20.62
CA ALA A 355 15.50 -4.30 19.48
C ALA A 355 14.59 -3.47 18.57
N ASP A 356 13.31 -3.82 18.50
CA ASP A 356 12.31 -3.17 17.63
C ASP A 356 11.55 -2.04 18.33
N GLU A 357 11.79 -1.77 19.62
CA GLU A 357 11.08 -0.72 20.38
C GLU A 357 11.35 0.72 19.88
N GLY A 358 12.34 0.89 19.00
CA GLY A 358 12.56 2.16 18.30
C GLY A 358 11.48 2.50 17.26
N HIS A 359 10.66 1.53 16.84
CA HIS A 359 9.58 1.76 15.87
C HIS A 359 8.39 2.51 16.49
N ASP A 360 7.64 3.22 15.61
CA ASP A 360 6.41 3.89 16.00
C ASP A 360 5.33 2.89 16.43
N VAL A 361 4.54 3.25 17.45
CA VAL A 361 3.47 2.40 18.01
C VAL A 361 2.40 2.05 16.98
N VAL A 362 2.05 2.98 16.09
CA VAL A 362 0.97 2.81 15.11
C VAL A 362 1.45 2.23 13.79
N ALA A 363 2.65 2.57 13.35
CA ALA A 363 3.08 2.29 11.99
C ALA A 363 4.45 1.60 11.92
N ARG A 364 4.58 0.58 11.06
CA ARG A 364 5.88 0.00 10.72
C ARG A 364 6.77 0.99 9.98
N SER A 365 6.17 1.85 9.14
CA SER A 365 6.82 2.96 8.46
C SER A 365 5.96 4.20 8.59
N GLY A 366 6.56 5.32 9.00
CA GLY A 366 5.85 6.58 9.25
C GLY A 366 5.71 6.88 10.75
N SER A 367 4.79 7.75 11.10
CA SER A 367 4.60 8.25 12.46
C SER A 367 3.13 8.30 12.84
N ALA A 368 2.84 8.14 14.14
CA ALA A 368 1.48 8.17 14.68
C ALA A 368 0.81 9.53 14.49
N ALA A 369 1.52 10.61 14.76
CA ALA A 369 1.02 11.98 14.82
C ALA A 369 1.64 12.90 13.75
N GLU A 370 1.97 12.39 12.57
CA GLU A 370 2.75 13.14 11.57
C GLU A 370 2.02 14.39 11.06
N GLY A 371 0.71 14.30 10.80
CA GLY A 371 -0.09 15.42 10.34
C GLY A 371 -0.35 16.43 11.46
N THR A 372 -0.76 15.96 12.60
CA THR A 372 -1.02 16.78 13.80
C THR A 372 0.24 17.56 14.21
N TYR A 373 1.40 16.90 14.30
CA TYR A 373 2.68 17.52 14.57
C TYR A 373 3.06 18.60 13.55
N ALA A 374 2.94 18.29 12.26
CA ALA A 374 3.32 19.21 11.20
C ALA A 374 2.43 20.47 11.21
N LEU A 375 1.13 20.31 11.44
CA LEU A 375 0.21 21.44 11.51
C LEU A 375 0.47 22.29 12.77
N ARG A 376 0.61 21.66 13.94
CA ARG A 376 0.93 22.35 15.19
C ARG A 376 2.23 23.14 15.10
N LYS A 377 3.27 22.53 14.53
CA LYS A 377 4.56 23.21 14.30
C LYS A 377 4.45 24.41 13.37
N ALA A 378 3.59 24.33 12.35
CA ALA A 378 3.40 25.42 11.39
C ALA A 378 2.66 26.62 11.99
N VAL A 379 1.61 26.37 12.79
CA VAL A 379 0.75 27.43 13.34
C VAL A 379 1.19 27.92 14.74
N GLY A 380 2.10 27.22 15.39
CA GLY A 380 2.53 27.49 16.76
C GLY A 380 1.45 27.19 17.82
N ASP A 381 1.78 27.36 19.10
CA ASP A 381 0.87 26.96 20.19
C ASP A 381 -0.39 27.83 20.30
N ALA A 382 -0.34 29.10 19.93
CA ALA A 382 -1.51 29.98 19.94
C ALA A 382 -2.48 29.59 18.81
N GLY A 383 -1.98 29.46 17.59
CA GLY A 383 -2.78 28.99 16.44
C GLY A 383 -3.34 27.59 16.65
N TRP A 384 -2.54 26.70 17.25
CA TRP A 384 -3.00 25.34 17.58
C TRP A 384 -4.18 25.34 18.56
N ARG A 385 -4.11 26.12 19.65
CA ARG A 385 -5.22 26.25 20.62
C ARG A 385 -6.49 26.79 19.95
N ALA A 386 -6.38 27.77 19.07
CA ALA A 386 -7.51 28.31 18.34
C ALA A 386 -8.18 27.22 17.44
N LEU A 387 -7.39 26.39 16.78
CA LEU A 387 -7.88 25.31 15.92
C LEU A 387 -8.48 24.15 16.72
N MET A 388 -7.91 23.77 17.87
CA MET A 388 -8.41 22.69 18.70
C MET A 388 -9.82 22.92 19.24
N ASN A 389 -10.19 24.19 19.48
CA ASN A 389 -11.55 24.58 19.86
C ASN A 389 -12.56 24.45 18.70
N ARG A 390 -12.08 24.20 17.47
CA ARG A 390 -12.90 24.12 16.24
C ARG A 390 -12.55 22.87 15.42
N PRO A 391 -12.85 21.65 15.94
CA PRO A 391 -12.39 20.38 15.36
C PRO A 391 -12.87 20.19 13.90
N GLY A 392 -14.02 20.71 13.51
CA GLY A 392 -14.51 20.68 12.14
C GLY A 392 -13.61 21.45 11.16
N ILE A 393 -13.10 22.61 11.60
CA ILE A 393 -12.15 23.41 10.82
C ILE A 393 -10.81 22.69 10.71
N LEU A 394 -10.33 22.12 11.82
CA LEU A 394 -9.10 21.35 11.84
C LEU A 394 -9.12 20.20 10.84
N ASP A 395 -10.23 19.47 10.76
CA ASP A 395 -10.41 18.40 9.79
C ASP A 395 -10.54 18.93 8.35
N ALA A 396 -11.19 20.08 8.15
CA ALA A 396 -11.28 20.72 6.83
C ALA A 396 -9.90 21.16 6.31
N ILE A 397 -9.05 21.74 7.16
CA ILE A 397 -7.65 22.06 6.83
C ILE A 397 -6.93 20.78 6.37
N ALA A 398 -7.04 19.71 7.15
CA ALA A 398 -6.38 18.44 6.82
C ALA A 398 -6.90 17.86 5.49
N ALA A 399 -8.18 17.98 5.19
CA ALA A 399 -8.79 17.55 3.92
C ALA A 399 -8.24 18.35 2.74
N ILE A 400 -8.23 19.71 2.83
CA ILE A 400 -7.67 20.59 1.81
C ILE A 400 -6.21 20.23 1.55
N LEU A 401 -5.41 20.13 2.60
CA LEU A 401 -3.99 19.77 2.50
C LEU A 401 -3.77 18.36 1.94
N SER A 402 -4.69 17.41 2.12
CA SER A 402 -4.52 16.02 1.67
C SER A 402 -5.02 15.78 0.25
N PHE A 403 -6.12 16.41 -0.14
CA PHE A 403 -6.85 16.08 -1.37
C PHE A 403 -6.62 17.08 -2.49
N ARG A 404 -6.11 18.27 -2.18
CA ARG A 404 -5.68 19.25 -3.18
C ARG A 404 -4.17 19.15 -3.39
N SER A 405 -3.78 19.25 -4.65
CA SER A 405 -2.38 19.16 -5.07
C SER A 405 -1.82 20.49 -5.56
N ASP A 406 -2.65 21.36 -6.10
CA ASP A 406 -2.28 22.67 -6.60
C ASP A 406 -2.17 23.69 -5.46
N LEU A 407 -1.02 24.38 -5.38
CA LEU A 407 -0.76 25.33 -4.28
C LEU A 407 -1.76 26.51 -4.26
N ALA A 408 -2.17 27.00 -5.44
CA ALA A 408 -3.17 28.07 -5.52
C ALA A 408 -4.54 27.57 -5.03
N SER A 409 -4.93 26.33 -5.39
CA SER A 409 -6.16 25.71 -4.89
C SER A 409 -6.12 25.49 -3.36
N ILE A 410 -4.96 25.09 -2.82
CA ILE A 410 -4.77 24.95 -1.38
C ILE A 410 -4.93 26.31 -0.69
N ARG A 411 -4.22 27.35 -1.16
CA ARG A 411 -4.30 28.71 -0.59
C ARG A 411 -5.74 29.24 -0.62
N ALA A 412 -6.42 29.14 -1.77
CA ALA A 412 -7.82 29.55 -1.91
C ALA A 412 -8.76 28.75 -0.98
N GLY A 413 -8.53 27.46 -0.85
CA GLY A 413 -9.32 26.61 0.06
C GLY A 413 -9.13 26.95 1.52
N ILE A 414 -7.90 27.19 1.97
CA ILE A 414 -7.62 27.60 3.35
C ILE A 414 -8.20 29.00 3.62
N ALA A 415 -8.03 29.95 2.71
CA ALA A 415 -8.58 31.31 2.84
C ALA A 415 -10.13 31.36 2.89
N ALA A 416 -10.80 30.35 2.33
CA ALA A 416 -12.25 30.23 2.38
C ALA A 416 -12.79 29.65 3.71
N LEU A 417 -11.91 29.18 4.60
CA LEU A 417 -12.30 28.70 5.91
C LEU A 417 -12.57 29.90 6.85
N ASP A 418 -13.52 29.70 7.75
CA ASP A 418 -13.82 30.69 8.79
C ASP A 418 -12.75 30.65 9.91
N ILE A 419 -11.56 31.17 9.62
CA ILE A 419 -10.40 31.30 10.53
C ILE A 419 -9.78 32.68 10.35
N ASP A 420 -8.93 33.07 11.33
CA ASP A 420 -8.16 34.30 11.23
C ASP A 420 -7.36 34.34 9.91
N PRO A 421 -7.46 35.41 9.11
CA PRO A 421 -6.71 35.55 7.87
C PRO A 421 -5.19 35.41 8.02
N ALA A 422 -4.61 35.85 9.11
CA ALA A 422 -3.19 35.71 9.39
C ALA A 422 -2.81 34.22 9.63
N LEU A 423 -3.68 33.47 10.31
CA LEU A 423 -3.53 32.03 10.49
C LEU A 423 -3.70 31.28 9.16
N ALA A 424 -4.65 31.68 8.34
CA ALA A 424 -4.86 31.14 7.00
C ALA A 424 -3.62 31.32 6.11
N ASP A 425 -3.03 32.51 6.12
CA ASP A 425 -1.81 32.81 5.35
C ASP A 425 -0.60 32.03 5.87
N THR A 426 -0.48 31.88 7.18
CA THR A 426 0.57 31.06 7.83
C THR A 426 0.51 29.62 7.34
N ILE A 427 -0.69 29.00 7.33
CA ILE A 427 -0.89 27.63 6.85
C ILE A 427 -0.57 27.51 5.36
N ALA A 428 -1.06 28.44 4.54
CA ALA A 428 -0.81 28.46 3.11
C ALA A 428 0.67 28.61 2.77
N THR A 429 1.38 29.51 3.44
CA THR A 429 2.83 29.72 3.29
C THR A 429 3.62 28.48 3.73
N ALA A 430 3.24 27.82 4.81
CA ALA A 430 3.84 26.56 5.23
C ALA A 430 3.62 25.44 4.20
N ALA A 431 2.44 25.40 3.56
CA ALA A 431 2.17 24.47 2.46
C ALA A 431 3.08 24.72 1.25
N GLU A 432 3.29 25.99 0.89
CA GLU A 432 4.21 26.40 -0.18
C GLU A 432 5.67 26.07 0.14
N ALA A 433 6.06 26.14 1.41
CA ALA A 433 7.37 25.70 1.90
C ALA A 433 7.52 24.18 1.97
N GLY A 434 6.46 23.39 1.72
CA GLY A 434 6.50 21.93 1.71
C GLY A 434 6.32 21.27 3.07
N ALA A 435 5.91 22.01 4.11
CA ALA A 435 5.71 21.48 5.46
C ALA A 435 4.68 20.34 5.53
N PHE A 436 3.72 20.32 4.58
CA PHE A 436 2.60 19.38 4.55
C PHE A 436 2.68 18.32 3.45
N ASN A 437 3.87 17.97 2.99
CA ASN A 437 4.05 16.93 1.96
C ASN A 437 3.58 15.54 2.40
N ALA A 438 3.51 15.29 3.70
CA ALA A 438 2.99 14.04 4.27
C ALA A 438 1.45 13.93 4.20
N PHE A 439 0.73 15.06 3.97
CA PHE A 439 -0.72 15.07 3.85
C PHE A 439 -1.16 14.46 2.52
N LYS A 440 -1.47 13.17 2.53
CA LYS A 440 -1.93 12.41 1.37
C LYS A 440 -2.77 11.20 1.78
N GLY A 441 -3.74 10.86 0.92
CA GLY A 441 -4.59 9.69 1.08
C GLY A 441 -5.71 9.87 2.10
N ALA A 442 -6.69 8.98 2.03
CA ALA A 442 -7.86 8.96 2.90
C ALA A 442 -7.79 7.81 3.91
N GLY A 443 -8.48 7.97 5.03
CA GLY A 443 -8.79 6.93 5.99
C GLY A 443 -9.88 5.98 5.50
N HIS A 444 -10.39 5.13 6.39
CA HIS A 444 -11.49 4.21 6.08
C HIS A 444 -12.84 4.69 6.62
N ILE A 445 -12.86 5.63 7.55
CA ILE A 445 -14.06 6.29 8.11
C ILE A 445 -13.95 7.80 7.93
N SER A 446 -15.02 8.55 8.17
CA SER A 446 -15.02 10.01 8.20
C SER A 446 -14.39 10.54 9.50
N ALA A 447 -14.01 11.82 9.50
CA ALA A 447 -13.53 12.49 10.70
C ALA A 447 -14.63 12.60 11.77
N GLU A 448 -15.86 12.80 11.34
CA GLU A 448 -17.07 12.79 12.18
C GLU A 448 -17.21 11.47 12.94
N ALA A 449 -17.22 10.35 12.20
CA ALA A 449 -17.29 9.03 12.80
C ALA A 449 -16.10 8.74 13.73
N ALA A 450 -14.90 9.19 13.35
CA ALA A 450 -13.74 9.08 14.23
C ALA A 450 -13.96 9.83 15.54
N ARG A 451 -14.45 11.08 15.49
CA ARG A 451 -14.74 11.88 16.71
C ARG A 451 -15.79 11.23 17.61
N VAL A 452 -16.84 10.63 17.04
CA VAL A 452 -17.84 9.90 17.82
C VAL A 452 -17.20 8.70 18.54
N LEU A 453 -16.24 8.02 17.92
CA LEU A 453 -15.57 6.86 18.51
C LEU A 453 -14.49 7.22 19.55
N LEU A 454 -13.89 8.43 19.48
CA LEU A 454 -12.77 8.81 20.36
C LEU A 454 -13.10 8.68 21.87
N PRO A 455 -14.26 9.14 22.40
CA PRO A 455 -14.58 9.00 23.82
C PRO A 455 -14.65 7.54 24.28
N HIS A 456 -15.17 6.65 23.43
CA HIS A 456 -15.28 5.23 23.74
C HIS A 456 -13.90 4.56 23.73
N LEU A 457 -13.06 4.87 22.74
CA LEU A 457 -11.69 4.38 22.66
C LEU A 457 -10.82 4.89 23.81
N ALA A 458 -11.01 6.13 24.27
CA ALA A 458 -10.27 6.70 25.40
C ALA A 458 -10.55 5.95 26.71
N ARG A 459 -11.71 5.29 26.86
CA ARG A 459 -12.03 4.41 27.98
C ARG A 459 -11.39 3.02 27.90
N GLY A 460 -10.54 2.75 26.88
CA GLY A 460 -9.85 1.48 26.69
C GLY A 460 -10.64 0.42 25.89
N LEU A 461 -11.82 0.78 25.34
CA LEU A 461 -12.60 -0.14 24.51
C LEU A 461 -11.88 -0.44 23.20
N VAL A 462 -11.87 -1.68 22.75
CA VAL A 462 -11.38 -2.03 21.40
C VAL A 462 -12.38 -1.55 20.35
N TYR A 463 -11.92 -1.45 19.10
CA TYR A 463 -12.67 -0.86 18.01
C TYR A 463 -14.08 -1.42 17.82
N SER A 464 -14.27 -2.75 17.93
CA SER A 464 -15.59 -3.39 17.80
C SER A 464 -16.55 -3.00 18.93
N GLU A 465 -16.04 -2.93 20.17
CA GLU A 465 -16.79 -2.52 21.36
C GLU A 465 -17.17 -1.04 21.28
N ALA A 466 -16.19 -0.18 20.90
CA ALA A 466 -16.42 1.24 20.70
C ALA A 466 -17.47 1.51 19.60
N CYS A 467 -17.46 0.76 18.51
CA CYS A 467 -18.49 0.84 17.48
C CYS A 467 -19.87 0.44 18.01
N ALA A 468 -19.97 -0.65 18.75
CA ALA A 468 -21.23 -1.11 19.32
C ALA A 468 -21.84 -0.07 20.28
N GLU A 469 -21.03 0.52 21.17
CA GLU A 469 -21.49 1.57 22.09
C GLU A 469 -21.88 2.87 21.37
N ALA A 470 -21.19 3.19 20.27
CA ALA A 470 -21.51 4.35 19.42
C ALA A 470 -22.71 4.13 18.49
N GLY A 471 -23.32 2.94 18.49
CA GLY A 471 -24.42 2.59 17.59
C GLY A 471 -23.97 2.32 16.15
N PHE A 472 -22.68 2.04 15.92
CA PHE A 472 -22.14 1.72 14.62
C PHE A 472 -21.97 0.20 14.45
N ASP A 473 -22.40 -0.32 13.31
CA ASP A 473 -22.03 -1.68 12.92
C ASP A 473 -20.58 -1.69 12.40
N HIS A 474 -19.65 -2.23 13.20
CA HIS A 474 -18.23 -2.32 12.80
C HIS A 474 -17.99 -3.21 11.56
N ALA A 475 -18.94 -4.07 11.21
CA ALA A 475 -18.95 -4.85 9.99
C ALA A 475 -19.53 -4.09 8.79
N ALA A 476 -20.19 -2.93 9.04
CA ALA A 476 -20.76 -2.10 7.98
C ALA A 476 -19.72 -1.67 6.95
N ARG A 477 -20.11 -1.69 5.70
CA ARG A 477 -19.24 -1.37 4.57
C ARG A 477 -19.90 -0.41 3.61
N ALA A 478 -19.11 0.52 3.11
CA ALA A 478 -19.56 1.33 1.98
C ALA A 478 -19.79 0.41 0.76
N SER A 479 -20.90 0.66 0.04
CA SER A 479 -21.17 -0.01 -1.22
C SER A 479 -20.04 0.24 -2.21
N VAL A 480 -19.34 -0.80 -2.61
CA VAL A 480 -18.23 -0.72 -3.57
C VAL A 480 -18.67 -1.35 -4.88
N SER A 481 -18.56 -0.60 -6.00
CA SER A 481 -18.75 -1.14 -7.34
C SER A 481 -17.44 -1.74 -7.89
N ILE A 482 -17.51 -2.58 -8.93
CA ILE A 482 -16.31 -3.09 -9.61
C ILE A 482 -15.43 -1.92 -10.12
N ALA A 483 -16.03 -0.80 -10.50
CA ALA A 483 -15.32 0.38 -10.95
C ALA A 483 -14.46 1.04 -9.86
N ASP A 484 -14.85 0.90 -8.60
CA ASP A 484 -14.15 1.48 -7.45
C ASP A 484 -12.92 0.69 -7.02
N ILE A 485 -12.77 -0.56 -7.50
CA ILE A 485 -11.59 -1.38 -7.21
C ILE A 485 -10.37 -0.78 -7.91
N ARG A 486 -9.46 -0.21 -7.12
CA ARG A 486 -8.29 0.50 -7.66
C ARG A 486 -7.20 -0.45 -8.18
N ASN A 487 -7.00 -1.59 -7.53
CA ASN A 487 -6.06 -2.60 -7.99
C ASN A 487 -6.57 -3.21 -9.30
N PRO A 488 -5.85 -3.05 -10.44
CA PRO A 488 -6.32 -3.53 -11.75
C PRO A 488 -6.40 -5.05 -11.82
N VAL A 489 -5.55 -5.78 -11.10
CA VAL A 489 -5.54 -7.25 -11.03
C VAL A 489 -6.80 -7.70 -10.30
N ALA A 490 -7.03 -7.19 -9.11
CA ALA A 490 -8.23 -7.50 -8.32
C ALA A 490 -9.52 -7.14 -9.08
N ARG A 491 -9.56 -5.96 -9.73
CA ARG A 491 -10.71 -5.55 -10.54
C ARG A 491 -10.99 -6.53 -11.68
N LYS A 492 -9.95 -6.95 -12.40
CA LYS A 492 -10.10 -7.88 -13.52
C LYS A 492 -10.59 -9.23 -13.01
N SER A 493 -9.94 -9.80 -11.99
CA SER A 493 -10.31 -11.09 -11.39
C SER A 493 -11.76 -11.09 -10.90
N VAL A 494 -12.17 -10.11 -10.08
CA VAL A 494 -13.56 -9.99 -9.59
C VAL A 494 -14.56 -9.81 -10.74
N SER A 495 -14.21 -9.02 -11.76
CA SER A 495 -15.07 -8.82 -12.93
C SER A 495 -15.28 -10.12 -13.72
N GLU A 496 -14.22 -10.90 -13.94
CA GLU A 496 -14.31 -12.18 -14.64
C GLU A 496 -15.02 -13.24 -13.79
N LEU A 497 -14.82 -13.22 -12.46
CA LEU A 497 -15.54 -14.08 -11.52
C LEU A 497 -17.06 -13.87 -11.62
N VAL A 498 -17.53 -12.63 -11.52
CA VAL A 498 -18.97 -12.30 -11.64
C VAL A 498 -19.53 -12.74 -13.00
N LYS A 499 -18.77 -12.58 -14.08
CA LYS A 499 -19.19 -13.07 -15.41
C LYS A 499 -19.30 -14.58 -15.43
N GLN A 500 -18.34 -15.29 -14.84
CA GLN A 500 -18.35 -16.75 -14.81
C GLN A 500 -19.53 -17.29 -13.99
N VAL A 501 -19.84 -16.69 -12.85
CA VAL A 501 -21.03 -17.05 -12.07
C VAL A 501 -22.29 -16.93 -12.92
N ARG A 502 -22.45 -15.81 -13.63
CA ARG A 502 -23.63 -15.62 -14.51
C ARG A 502 -23.73 -16.67 -15.62
N VAL A 503 -22.62 -17.04 -16.23
CA VAL A 503 -22.58 -18.06 -17.26
C VAL A 503 -22.96 -19.43 -16.69
N VAL A 504 -22.41 -19.80 -15.55
CA VAL A 504 -22.74 -21.07 -14.88
C VAL A 504 -24.20 -21.10 -14.46
N MET A 505 -24.75 -20.04 -13.89
CA MET A 505 -26.16 -19.99 -13.51
C MET A 505 -27.11 -20.05 -14.75
N ALA A 506 -26.71 -19.46 -15.87
CA ALA A 506 -27.47 -19.53 -17.11
C ALA A 506 -27.47 -20.94 -17.71
N GLU A 507 -26.38 -21.68 -17.59
CA GLU A 507 -26.22 -23.04 -18.13
C GLU A 507 -26.83 -24.12 -17.24
N PHE A 508 -26.58 -24.02 -15.92
CA PHE A 508 -26.94 -25.07 -14.96
C PHE A 508 -28.19 -24.75 -14.12
N GLY A 509 -28.80 -23.58 -14.31
CA GLY A 509 -29.96 -23.14 -13.56
C GLY A 509 -29.64 -22.59 -12.16
N PRO A 510 -30.63 -22.55 -11.24
CA PRO A 510 -30.45 -21.98 -9.89
C PRO A 510 -29.35 -22.70 -9.12
N ILE A 511 -28.58 -21.91 -8.37
CA ILE A 511 -27.52 -22.36 -7.48
C ILE A 511 -27.96 -22.00 -6.04
N ASP A 512 -27.95 -22.99 -5.13
CA ASP A 512 -28.34 -22.77 -3.75
C ASP A 512 -27.24 -22.12 -2.92
N ARG A 513 -25.96 -22.42 -3.23
CA ARG A 513 -24.80 -21.85 -2.54
C ARG A 513 -23.64 -21.58 -3.48
N ILE A 514 -22.94 -20.47 -3.22
CA ILE A 514 -21.70 -20.13 -3.93
C ILE A 514 -20.56 -20.05 -2.91
N HIS A 515 -19.54 -20.89 -3.11
CA HIS A 515 -18.28 -20.86 -2.35
C HIS A 515 -17.19 -20.20 -3.18
N VAL A 516 -16.51 -19.20 -2.63
CA VAL A 516 -15.47 -18.45 -3.36
C VAL A 516 -14.16 -18.50 -2.58
N GLU A 517 -13.13 -19.00 -3.21
CA GLU A 517 -11.74 -18.84 -2.81
C GLU A 517 -11.04 -17.92 -3.80
N LEU A 518 -10.22 -17.00 -3.30
CA LEU A 518 -9.38 -16.16 -4.16
C LEU A 518 -7.92 -16.34 -3.74
N ALA A 519 -7.07 -16.57 -4.74
CA ALA A 519 -5.64 -16.70 -4.52
C ALA A 519 -5.09 -15.48 -3.78
N ARG A 520 -4.23 -15.72 -2.78
CA ARG A 520 -3.64 -14.68 -1.91
C ARG A 520 -2.95 -13.56 -2.68
N ASP A 521 -2.50 -13.85 -3.88
CA ASP A 521 -1.75 -12.93 -4.74
C ASP A 521 -2.61 -11.90 -5.45
N VAL A 522 -3.92 -12.12 -5.57
CA VAL A 522 -4.85 -11.23 -6.29
C VAL A 522 -4.95 -9.85 -5.63
N GLY A 523 -4.82 -9.80 -4.32
CA GLY A 523 -4.90 -8.55 -3.54
C GLY A 523 -3.57 -7.82 -3.37
N LYS A 524 -2.43 -8.43 -3.74
CA LYS A 524 -1.09 -7.92 -3.48
C LYS A 524 -0.55 -7.08 -4.63
N SER A 525 0.35 -6.16 -4.31
CA SER A 525 1.11 -5.40 -5.31
C SER A 525 2.11 -6.31 -6.04
N SER A 526 2.63 -5.87 -7.19
CA SER A 526 3.69 -6.60 -7.90
C SER A 526 4.94 -6.77 -7.04
N GLU A 527 5.34 -5.72 -6.29
CA GLU A 527 6.49 -5.76 -5.39
C GLU A 527 6.33 -6.81 -4.27
N GLU A 528 5.15 -6.87 -3.64
CA GLU A 528 4.84 -7.88 -2.63
C GLU A 528 4.84 -9.31 -3.21
N ARG A 529 4.36 -9.49 -4.44
CA ARG A 529 4.41 -10.79 -5.13
C ARG A 529 5.84 -11.20 -5.48
N ASP A 530 6.68 -10.25 -5.89
CA ASP A 530 8.09 -10.50 -6.18
C ASP A 530 8.89 -10.82 -4.91
N GLU A 531 8.56 -10.21 -3.78
CA GLU A 531 9.13 -10.58 -2.48
C GLU A 531 8.76 -12.01 -2.08
N ILE A 532 7.50 -12.41 -2.29
CA ILE A 532 7.03 -13.77 -2.03
C ILE A 532 7.76 -14.75 -2.94
N THR A 533 7.87 -14.46 -4.24
CA THR A 533 8.57 -15.32 -5.20
C THR A 533 10.04 -15.49 -4.80
N ARG A 534 10.74 -14.39 -4.50
CA ARG A 534 12.11 -14.44 -3.99
C ARG A 534 12.25 -15.23 -2.68
N GLY A 535 11.25 -15.10 -1.80
CA GLY A 535 11.19 -15.88 -0.55
C GLY A 535 11.00 -17.39 -0.80
N ILE A 536 10.20 -17.77 -1.80
CA ILE A 536 10.01 -19.15 -2.21
C ILE A 536 11.30 -19.71 -2.84
N GLU A 537 11.92 -18.96 -3.76
CA GLU A 537 13.18 -19.37 -4.39
C GLU A 537 14.31 -19.51 -3.39
N LYS A 538 14.38 -18.62 -2.39
CA LYS A 538 15.36 -18.73 -1.30
C LYS A 538 15.14 -20.01 -0.50
N ARG A 539 13.90 -20.32 -0.11
CA ARG A 539 13.55 -21.55 0.60
C ARG A 539 13.86 -22.80 -0.21
N ASN A 540 13.57 -22.79 -1.50
CA ASN A 540 13.90 -23.91 -2.39
C ASN A 540 15.41 -24.15 -2.45
N ARG A 541 16.20 -23.11 -2.60
CA ARG A 541 17.68 -23.20 -2.54
C ARG A 541 18.20 -23.71 -1.20
N GLU A 542 17.59 -23.30 -0.10
CA GLU A 542 17.94 -23.83 1.25
C GLU A 542 17.57 -25.30 1.36
N ARG A 543 16.42 -25.73 0.86
CA ARG A 543 16.00 -27.12 0.80
C ARG A 543 16.91 -27.99 -0.08
N ASP A 544 17.39 -27.47 -1.19
CA ASP A 544 18.34 -28.20 -2.04
C ASP A 544 19.67 -28.42 -1.32
N LYS A 545 20.17 -27.44 -0.57
CA LYS A 545 21.34 -27.59 0.30
C LYS A 545 21.10 -28.64 1.40
N THR A 546 19.91 -28.65 1.98
CA THR A 546 19.54 -29.64 3.01
C THR A 546 19.47 -31.03 2.43
N ARG A 547 18.98 -31.23 1.19
CA ARG A 547 19.02 -32.50 0.47
C ARG A 547 20.44 -33.01 0.27
N GLY A 548 21.37 -32.10 -0.10
CA GLY A 548 22.80 -32.44 -0.19
C GLY A 548 23.36 -32.94 1.13
N ARG A 549 23.13 -32.23 2.25
CA ARG A 549 23.57 -32.66 3.59
C ARG A 549 22.91 -33.93 4.05
N PHE A 550 21.64 -34.15 3.73
CA PHE A 550 20.96 -35.42 3.99
C PHE A 550 21.68 -36.56 3.29
N ALA A 551 22.03 -36.41 2.02
CA ALA A 551 22.74 -37.40 1.24
C ALA A 551 24.16 -37.69 1.79
N GLU A 552 24.87 -36.65 2.24
CA GLU A 552 26.19 -36.77 2.86
C GLU A 552 26.14 -37.58 4.17
N LEU A 553 25.14 -37.34 5.03
CA LEU A 553 25.04 -37.99 6.34
C LEU A 553 24.41 -39.38 6.30
N LEU A 554 23.48 -39.60 5.36
CA LEU A 554 22.66 -40.83 5.31
C LEU A 554 22.93 -41.71 4.08
N GLY A 555 23.89 -41.34 3.23
CA GLY A 555 24.33 -42.09 2.07
C GLY A 555 23.30 -42.20 0.92
N ARG A 556 22.15 -41.51 1.01
CA ARG A 556 21.09 -41.46 -0.02
C ARG A 556 20.31 -40.15 -0.01
N LEU A 557 19.65 -39.86 -1.10
CA LEU A 557 18.71 -38.75 -1.16
C LEU A 557 17.41 -39.05 -0.39
N PRO A 558 16.72 -38.01 0.15
CA PRO A 558 15.41 -38.20 0.80
C PRO A 558 14.39 -38.69 -0.22
N GLN A 559 13.63 -39.74 0.12
CA GLN A 559 12.64 -40.36 -0.75
C GLN A 559 11.28 -39.69 -0.65
N THR A 560 10.98 -39.06 0.50
CA THR A 560 9.72 -38.36 0.75
C THR A 560 9.97 -36.94 1.25
N GLN A 561 8.94 -36.09 1.10
CA GLN A 561 8.95 -34.73 1.67
C GLN A 561 8.99 -34.77 3.20
N GLU A 562 8.44 -35.82 3.80
CA GLU A 562 8.42 -36.00 5.24
C GLU A 562 9.83 -36.34 5.80
N GLU A 563 10.58 -37.17 5.11
CA GLU A 563 12.00 -37.44 5.48
C GLU A 563 12.81 -36.12 5.45
N LEU A 564 12.62 -35.31 4.43
CA LEU A 564 13.31 -34.04 4.34
C LEU A 564 12.88 -33.08 5.45
N LEU A 565 11.56 -33.00 5.77
CA LEU A 565 11.03 -32.19 6.87
C LEU A 565 11.60 -32.65 8.24
N ARG A 566 11.60 -33.94 8.49
CA ARG A 566 12.18 -34.52 9.75
C ARG A 566 13.64 -34.12 9.89
N PHE A 567 14.40 -34.19 8.81
CA PHE A 567 15.79 -33.79 8.79
C PHE A 567 16.02 -32.30 8.96
N GLU A 568 15.21 -31.45 8.32
CA GLU A 568 15.24 -29.99 8.51
C GLU A 568 15.00 -29.62 9.98
N LEU A 569 13.99 -30.24 10.62
CA LEU A 569 13.67 -30.02 12.03
C LEU A 569 14.76 -30.49 12.94
N TRP A 570 15.33 -31.67 12.65
CA TRP A 570 16.45 -32.25 13.40
C TRP A 570 17.70 -31.35 13.37
N GLN A 571 18.06 -30.83 12.20
CA GLN A 571 19.14 -29.85 12.07
C GLN A 571 18.87 -28.56 12.85
N GLU A 572 17.64 -28.06 12.79
CA GLU A 572 17.23 -26.81 13.49
C GLU A 572 17.27 -27.01 15.02
N GLN A 573 17.09 -28.22 15.50
CA GLN A 573 17.14 -28.57 16.92
C GLN A 573 18.52 -29.09 17.37
N ASP A 574 19.52 -28.96 16.48
CA ASP A 574 20.90 -29.41 16.77
C ASP A 574 21.00 -30.89 17.17
N GLY A 575 20.10 -31.73 16.65
CA GLY A 575 20.01 -33.18 16.89
C GLY A 575 19.36 -33.56 18.21
N TRP A 576 18.72 -32.64 18.94
CA TRP A 576 18.12 -32.92 20.25
C TRP A 576 16.61 -32.89 20.24
N CYS A 577 15.99 -33.77 21.02
CA CYS A 577 14.57 -33.61 21.37
C CYS A 577 14.42 -32.51 22.43
N LEU A 578 13.87 -31.36 22.06
CA LEU A 578 13.74 -30.26 23.01
C LEU A 578 12.77 -30.56 24.17
N TYR A 579 11.86 -31.52 23.98
CA TYR A 579 10.91 -31.90 25.03
C TYR A 579 11.58 -32.75 26.12
N THR A 580 12.35 -33.77 25.74
CA THR A 580 12.98 -34.70 26.71
C THR A 580 14.38 -34.26 27.11
N GLY A 581 15.10 -33.58 26.20
CA GLY A 581 16.51 -33.27 26.38
C GLY A 581 17.45 -34.37 25.90
N ASP A 582 16.95 -35.42 25.25
CA ASP A 582 17.74 -36.54 24.75
C ASP A 582 18.17 -36.27 23.29
N ALA A 583 19.35 -36.76 22.93
CA ALA A 583 19.84 -36.70 21.55
C ALA A 583 19.03 -37.64 20.65
N ILE A 584 18.67 -37.17 19.46
CA ILE A 584 17.99 -37.94 18.41
C ILE A 584 19.06 -38.42 17.41
N PRO A 585 19.38 -39.71 17.35
CA PRO A 585 20.30 -40.24 16.34
C PRO A 585 19.74 -39.97 14.93
N VAL A 586 20.62 -39.57 14.01
CA VAL A 586 20.20 -39.27 12.63
C VAL A 586 19.53 -40.49 11.95
N THR A 587 19.91 -41.70 12.30
CA THR A 587 19.30 -42.95 11.81
C THR A 587 17.84 -43.11 12.23
N ALA A 588 17.45 -42.55 13.38
CA ALA A 588 16.06 -42.57 13.85
C ALA A 588 15.09 -41.79 12.93
N LEU A 589 15.63 -40.91 12.11
CA LEU A 589 14.80 -40.14 11.13
C LEU A 589 14.27 -41.02 9.99
N LEU A 590 14.94 -42.15 9.71
CA LEU A 590 14.66 -43.08 8.61
C LEU A 590 13.89 -44.32 9.05
N GLY A 591 13.78 -44.55 10.35
CA GLY A 591 13.30 -45.80 10.91
C GLY A 591 11.81 -46.05 10.68
N ALA A 592 11.48 -47.29 10.29
CA ALA A 592 10.10 -47.78 10.26
C ALA A 592 9.50 -47.92 11.69
N GLU A 593 10.28 -47.76 12.73
CA GLU A 593 9.91 -47.98 14.14
C GLU A 593 9.16 -46.81 14.78
N ASN A 594 8.82 -45.75 14.05
CA ASN A 594 8.14 -44.57 14.57
C ASN A 594 8.73 -44.00 15.88
N LEU A 595 10.04 -44.14 16.07
CA LEU A 595 10.73 -43.71 17.30
C LEU A 595 10.61 -42.18 17.49
N VAL A 596 10.66 -41.43 16.39
CA VAL A 596 10.51 -39.99 16.38
C VAL A 596 9.37 -39.57 15.47
N GLN A 597 8.70 -38.50 15.84
CA GLN A 597 7.55 -37.92 15.12
C GLN A 597 7.66 -36.42 14.97
N VAL A 598 7.03 -35.88 13.93
CA VAL A 598 6.82 -34.45 13.80
C VAL A 598 5.59 -34.08 14.62
N ASP A 599 5.78 -33.24 15.62
CA ASP A 599 4.71 -32.69 16.46
C ASP A 599 4.44 -31.21 16.15
N HIS A 600 3.23 -30.78 16.40
CA HIS A 600 2.87 -29.36 16.42
C HIS A 600 3.13 -28.79 17.82
N ILE A 601 4.06 -27.84 17.94
CA ILE A 601 4.43 -27.21 19.22
C ILE A 601 3.17 -26.69 19.92
N LEU A 602 2.35 -25.90 19.19
CA LEU A 602 0.99 -25.52 19.55
C LEU A 602 0.04 -26.48 18.84
N PRO A 603 -0.82 -27.23 19.52
CA PRO A 603 -1.66 -28.28 18.92
C PRO A 603 -2.49 -27.77 17.73
N TRP A 604 -2.40 -28.46 16.61
CA TRP A 604 -3.12 -28.08 15.39
C TRP A 604 -4.63 -28.04 15.60
N SER A 605 -5.19 -28.96 16.37
CA SER A 605 -6.62 -29.03 16.71
C SER A 605 -7.15 -27.73 17.34
N ARG A 606 -6.28 -27.01 18.09
CA ARG A 606 -6.64 -25.80 18.82
C ARG A 606 -6.23 -24.52 18.08
N PHE A 607 -5.11 -24.53 17.40
CA PHE A 607 -4.49 -23.34 16.82
C PHE A 607 -4.55 -23.29 15.29
N GLY A 608 -4.80 -24.41 14.59
CA GLY A 608 -4.90 -24.47 13.14
C GLY A 608 -3.63 -24.03 12.39
N ASP A 609 -2.46 -24.03 13.04
CA ASP A 609 -1.18 -23.60 12.45
C ASP A 609 -0.34 -24.82 12.04
N ASP A 610 -0.35 -25.15 10.74
CA ASP A 610 0.48 -26.20 10.14
C ASP A 610 1.83 -25.69 9.59
N SER A 611 2.20 -24.44 9.90
CA SER A 611 3.45 -23.86 9.40
C SER A 611 4.68 -24.56 9.97
N PHE A 612 5.79 -24.53 9.22
CA PHE A 612 7.10 -25.02 9.68
C PHE A 612 7.52 -24.42 11.04
N LEU A 613 7.11 -23.19 11.32
CA LEU A 613 7.40 -22.50 12.58
C LEU A 613 6.65 -23.08 13.78
N ASN A 614 5.62 -23.88 13.54
CA ASN A 614 4.88 -24.59 14.59
C ASN A 614 5.21 -26.09 14.65
N LYS A 615 6.21 -26.56 13.91
CA LYS A 615 6.61 -27.98 13.88
C LYS A 615 7.92 -28.21 14.61
N THR A 616 8.02 -29.36 15.28
CA THR A 616 9.19 -29.84 15.98
C THR A 616 9.36 -31.33 15.72
N ILE A 617 10.61 -31.84 15.81
CA ILE A 617 10.84 -33.30 15.87
C ILE A 617 11.05 -33.70 17.30
N CYS A 618 10.39 -34.75 17.74
CA CYS A 618 10.49 -35.26 19.10
C CYS A 618 10.32 -36.77 19.13
N TYR A 619 10.64 -37.38 20.26
CA TYR A 619 10.33 -38.79 20.50
C TYR A 619 8.83 -39.03 20.50
N ALA A 620 8.36 -40.11 19.90
CA ALA A 620 6.96 -40.49 19.84
C ALA A 620 6.28 -40.58 21.22
N SER A 621 7.02 -41.06 22.22
CA SER A 621 6.58 -41.09 23.61
C SER A 621 6.31 -39.70 24.19
N ALA A 622 7.15 -38.72 23.85
CA ALA A 622 6.97 -37.35 24.30
C ALA A 622 5.76 -36.70 23.64
N ASN A 623 5.54 -36.95 22.34
CA ASN A 623 4.37 -36.51 21.63
C ASN A 623 3.07 -37.13 22.20
N ALA A 624 3.06 -38.43 22.40
CA ALA A 624 1.94 -39.16 23.01
C ALA A 624 1.58 -38.66 24.41
N ASN A 625 2.57 -38.26 25.21
CA ASN A 625 2.36 -37.69 26.54
C ASN A 625 1.90 -36.23 26.48
N LYS A 626 2.36 -35.43 25.52
CA LYS A 626 1.96 -34.03 25.37
C LYS A 626 0.50 -33.92 24.90
N ARG A 627 0.05 -34.80 24.00
CA ARG A 627 -1.31 -34.80 23.41
C ARG A 627 -1.64 -33.43 22.76
N ASP A 628 -2.85 -32.94 23.04
CA ASP A 628 -3.42 -31.66 22.55
C ASP A 628 -3.09 -30.45 23.45
N ARG A 629 -2.06 -30.57 24.29
CA ARG A 629 -1.59 -29.50 25.19
C ARG A 629 -0.42 -28.74 24.61
N THR A 630 -0.30 -27.48 24.98
CA THR A 630 0.94 -26.72 24.74
C THR A 630 2.07 -27.28 25.63
N PRO A 631 3.35 -27.04 25.32
CA PRO A 631 4.45 -27.46 26.18
C PRO A 631 4.29 -26.93 27.62
N PHE A 632 3.88 -25.67 27.79
CA PHE A 632 3.65 -25.11 29.12
C PHE A 632 2.56 -25.87 29.90
N GLU A 633 1.39 -26.09 29.29
CA GLU A 633 0.29 -26.86 29.93
C GLU A 633 0.73 -28.26 30.27
N TRP A 634 1.45 -28.97 29.40
CA TRP A 634 1.93 -30.30 29.64
C TRP A 634 2.93 -30.36 30.79
N PHE A 635 3.95 -29.50 30.79
CA PHE A 635 4.97 -29.51 31.87
C PHE A 635 4.39 -29.09 33.22
N THR A 636 3.45 -28.17 33.26
CA THR A 636 2.85 -27.68 34.52
C THR A 636 1.80 -28.62 35.11
N GLN A 637 1.12 -29.41 34.26
CA GLN A 637 0.10 -30.39 34.74
C GLN A 637 0.68 -31.75 35.13
N ASP A 638 1.62 -32.27 34.34
CA ASP A 638 2.11 -33.64 34.52
C ASP A 638 3.53 -33.67 35.10
N ARG A 639 4.23 -32.56 35.22
CA ARG A 639 5.63 -32.50 35.70
C ARG A 639 5.78 -31.37 36.71
N THR A 640 7.01 -31.01 37.03
CA THR A 640 7.30 -29.93 37.99
C THR A 640 7.68 -28.65 37.32
N VAL A 641 7.64 -27.54 38.08
CA VAL A 641 8.09 -26.22 37.63
C VAL A 641 9.57 -26.24 37.23
N GLU A 642 10.38 -27.02 37.95
CA GLU A 642 11.80 -27.21 37.66
C GLU A 642 12.00 -27.88 36.29
N ALA A 643 11.16 -28.87 35.95
CA ALA A 643 11.18 -29.53 34.65
C ALA A 643 10.87 -28.57 33.52
N PHE A 644 9.92 -27.61 33.73
CA PHE A 644 9.63 -26.60 32.78
C PHE A 644 10.77 -25.58 32.63
N ARG A 645 11.42 -25.17 33.70
CA ARG A 645 12.63 -24.31 33.65
C ARG A 645 13.77 -24.94 32.89
N ALA A 646 14.01 -26.26 33.13
CA ALA A 646 15.02 -27.01 32.38
C ALA A 646 14.70 -27.10 30.89
N TYR A 647 13.41 -27.22 30.53
CA TYR A 647 12.93 -27.17 29.15
C TYR A 647 13.13 -25.75 28.54
N GLU A 648 12.79 -24.70 29.25
CA GLU A 648 13.03 -23.31 28.80
C GLU A 648 14.51 -23.08 28.51
N ALA A 649 15.38 -23.48 29.41
CA ALA A 649 16.81 -23.33 29.24
C ALA A 649 17.34 -24.07 27.98
N ARG A 650 16.82 -25.28 27.68
CA ARG A 650 17.16 -26.00 26.44
C ARG A 650 16.70 -25.27 25.18
N VAL A 651 15.46 -24.76 25.18
CA VAL A 651 14.90 -23.98 24.03
C VAL A 651 15.71 -22.69 23.80
N GLU A 652 16.13 -22.04 24.88
CA GLU A 652 16.93 -20.80 24.79
C GLU A 652 18.37 -21.10 24.33
N ALA A 653 18.96 -22.19 24.79
CA ALA A 653 20.30 -22.60 24.41
C ALA A 653 20.42 -23.11 22.96
N CYS A 654 19.32 -23.50 22.32
CA CYS A 654 19.30 -23.98 20.94
C CYS A 654 19.67 -22.87 19.93
N ARG A 655 20.96 -22.82 19.55
CA ARG A 655 21.50 -21.79 18.65
C ARG A 655 21.14 -22.01 17.18
N ALA A 656 20.89 -23.26 16.78
CA ALA A 656 20.51 -23.59 15.40
C ALA A 656 19.12 -23.11 15.03
N MET A 657 18.25 -22.86 16.03
CA MET A 657 16.90 -22.34 15.82
C MET A 657 16.96 -20.87 15.36
N LYS A 658 16.77 -20.67 14.06
CA LYS A 658 16.72 -19.35 13.44
C LYS A 658 15.33 -18.73 13.61
N GLY A 659 15.22 -17.70 14.44
CA GLY A 659 14.03 -16.84 14.52
C GLY A 659 13.26 -16.91 15.83
N GLY A 660 13.01 -15.73 16.40
CA GLY A 660 12.29 -15.57 17.67
C GLY A 660 10.83 -16.01 17.65
N LYS A 661 10.21 -16.22 16.46
CA LYS A 661 8.80 -16.65 16.40
C LYS A 661 8.62 -18.11 16.81
N LYS A 662 9.47 -19.02 16.35
CA LYS A 662 9.40 -20.44 16.71
C LYS A 662 9.73 -20.65 18.18
N ARG A 663 10.77 -19.96 18.68
CA ARG A 663 11.12 -19.98 20.12
C ARG A 663 9.95 -19.52 20.98
N ARG A 664 9.22 -18.48 20.56
CA ARG A 664 7.99 -18.03 21.26
C ARG A 664 6.87 -19.07 21.25
N HIS A 665 6.76 -19.95 20.25
CA HIS A 665 5.80 -21.05 20.27
C HIS A 665 6.16 -22.08 21.35
N TYR A 666 7.45 -22.42 21.47
CA TYR A 666 7.94 -23.34 22.52
C TYR A 666 7.72 -22.80 23.94
N LEU A 667 7.97 -21.50 24.15
CA LEU A 667 7.94 -20.87 25.49
C LEU A 667 6.59 -20.22 25.84
N ARG A 668 5.54 -20.51 25.10
CA ARG A 668 4.24 -19.87 25.27
C ARG A 668 3.50 -20.37 26.49
N ARG A 669 3.15 -19.44 27.42
CA ARG A 669 2.46 -19.74 28.68
C ARG A 669 0.95 -19.55 28.62
N ASN A 670 0.41 -18.65 27.76
CA ASN A 670 -1.02 -18.35 27.64
C ASN A 670 -1.63 -19.00 26.40
N ALA A 671 -2.23 -20.18 26.54
CA ALA A 671 -2.82 -20.91 25.44
C ALA A 671 -4.20 -20.37 25.02
N ALA A 672 -5.11 -20.16 25.97
CA ALA A 672 -6.52 -19.83 25.68
C ALA A 672 -6.72 -18.50 24.93
N GLU A 673 -6.05 -17.44 25.36
CA GLU A 673 -6.18 -16.09 24.76
C GLU A 673 -5.56 -16.02 23.34
N VAL A 674 -4.61 -16.88 23.07
CA VAL A 674 -3.92 -16.95 21.78
C VAL A 674 -4.63 -17.87 20.80
N GLU A 675 -5.32 -18.89 21.29
CA GLU A 675 -6.18 -19.76 20.48
C GLU A 675 -7.27 -18.94 19.78
N GLU A 676 -7.94 -18.04 20.50
CA GLU A 676 -8.94 -17.12 19.94
C GLU A 676 -8.32 -16.18 18.89
N ARG A 677 -7.08 -15.69 19.10
CA ARG A 677 -6.36 -14.85 18.15
C ARG A 677 -5.88 -15.59 16.92
N PHE A 678 -5.46 -16.86 17.04
CA PHE A 678 -5.08 -17.67 15.89
C PHE A 678 -6.29 -17.95 15.00
N ARG A 679 -7.43 -18.28 15.61
CA ARG A 679 -8.71 -18.38 14.90
C ARG A 679 -9.06 -17.06 14.19
N ALA A 680 -8.86 -15.91 14.82
CA ALA A 680 -9.09 -14.60 14.24
C ALA A 680 -8.06 -14.20 13.18
N ARG A 681 -6.78 -14.63 13.26
CA ARG A 681 -5.71 -14.30 12.30
C ARG A 681 -5.77 -15.10 11.01
N ASN A 682 -6.06 -16.39 11.08
CA ASN A 682 -6.24 -17.22 9.86
C ASN A 682 -7.34 -16.66 8.95
N LEU A 683 -8.18 -15.82 9.52
CA LEU A 683 -9.21 -15.06 8.86
C LEU A 683 -8.76 -13.69 8.27
N GLY A 684 -7.53 -13.18 8.49
CA GLY A 684 -7.09 -11.77 8.24
C GLY A 684 -6.59 -11.40 6.85
N ASP A 685 -5.76 -12.20 6.21
CA ASP A 685 -4.89 -11.74 5.12
C ASP A 685 -5.41 -11.91 3.67
N THR A 686 -6.35 -12.80 3.42
CA THR A 686 -6.95 -13.02 2.09
C THR A 686 -8.18 -12.14 1.83
N ARG A 687 -8.58 -11.35 2.79
CA ARG A 687 -9.97 -10.95 3.01
C ARG A 687 -10.49 -9.80 2.20
N TYR A 688 -9.66 -8.82 1.82
CA TYR A 688 -10.24 -7.62 1.19
C TYR A 688 -10.87 -7.94 -0.16
N VAL A 689 -10.16 -8.66 -1.03
CA VAL A 689 -10.65 -8.96 -2.39
C VAL A 689 -11.71 -10.05 -2.37
N THR A 690 -11.52 -11.09 -1.54
CA THR A 690 -12.50 -12.16 -1.35
C THR A 690 -13.81 -11.62 -0.78
N ARG A 691 -13.73 -10.80 0.25
CA ARG A 691 -14.91 -10.14 0.84
C ARG A 691 -15.62 -9.24 -0.15
N LEU A 692 -14.86 -8.50 -0.96
CA LEU A 692 -15.41 -7.65 -2.00
C LEU A 692 -16.14 -8.46 -3.07
N ALA A 693 -15.57 -9.60 -3.48
CA ALA A 693 -16.23 -10.53 -4.39
C ALA A 693 -17.51 -11.10 -3.78
N LEU A 694 -17.47 -11.53 -2.51
CA LEU A 694 -18.64 -12.04 -1.78
C LEU A 694 -19.71 -10.96 -1.61
N ASP A 695 -19.37 -9.73 -1.22
CA ASP A 695 -20.31 -8.62 -1.10
C ASP A 695 -20.98 -8.30 -2.46
N MET A 696 -20.26 -8.42 -3.56
CA MET A 696 -20.82 -8.24 -4.90
C MET A 696 -21.73 -9.39 -5.31
N LEU A 697 -21.33 -10.64 -5.04
CA LEU A 697 -22.15 -11.81 -5.33
C LEU A 697 -23.44 -11.81 -4.49
N ALA A 698 -23.36 -11.45 -3.20
CA ALA A 698 -24.52 -11.33 -2.32
C ALA A 698 -25.58 -10.34 -2.84
N ARG A 699 -25.12 -9.25 -3.48
CA ARG A 699 -26.03 -8.26 -4.08
C ARG A 699 -26.60 -8.68 -5.42
N LEU A 700 -25.81 -9.41 -6.20
CA LEU A 700 -26.21 -9.84 -7.54
C LEU A 700 -27.07 -11.12 -7.49
N PHE A 701 -26.86 -11.92 -6.47
CA PHE A 701 -27.47 -13.24 -6.29
C PHE A 701 -27.88 -13.44 -4.82
N PRO A 702 -28.84 -12.64 -4.31
CA PRO A 702 -29.23 -12.66 -2.91
C PRO A 702 -29.82 -14.01 -2.47
N GLU A 703 -30.37 -14.75 -3.41
CA GLU A 703 -31.00 -16.06 -3.19
C GLU A 703 -29.97 -17.16 -2.88
N CYS A 704 -28.74 -17.03 -3.41
CA CYS A 704 -27.68 -18.03 -3.27
C CYS A 704 -26.82 -17.85 -1.99
N LEU A 705 -27.04 -16.82 -1.22
CA LEU A 705 -26.23 -16.45 -0.05
C LEU A 705 -27.15 -16.20 1.15
N SER A 706 -27.56 -17.27 1.83
CA SER A 706 -28.30 -17.12 3.11
C SER A 706 -27.43 -16.41 4.16
N HIS A 707 -28.03 -15.57 5.02
CA HIS A 707 -27.39 -14.82 6.10
C HIS A 707 -26.47 -15.67 7.02
N ASN A 708 -26.76 -16.97 7.14
CA ASN A 708 -25.92 -17.92 7.90
C ASN A 708 -24.61 -18.33 7.17
N SER A 709 -24.50 -18.16 5.85
CA SER A 709 -23.29 -18.49 5.08
C SER A 709 -22.18 -17.47 5.30
N LEU A 710 -22.52 -16.19 5.53
CA LEU A 710 -21.56 -15.14 5.85
C LEU A 710 -20.94 -15.31 7.26
N ASN A 711 -21.70 -15.83 8.20
CA ASN A 711 -21.21 -16.12 9.55
C ASN A 711 -20.45 -17.45 9.63
N ARG A 712 -20.78 -18.47 8.82
CA ARG A 712 -20.03 -19.75 8.78
C ARG A 712 -18.70 -19.65 8.02
N LEU A 713 -18.55 -18.75 7.06
CA LEU A 713 -17.24 -18.43 6.45
C LEU A 713 -16.29 -17.70 7.42
N ASN A 714 -16.77 -17.27 8.58
CA ASN A 714 -15.92 -16.85 9.69
C ASN A 714 -15.36 -18.04 10.49
N HIS A 715 -15.74 -19.28 10.20
CA HIS A 715 -15.36 -20.50 10.93
C HIS A 715 -14.63 -21.56 10.06
N LEU A 716 -14.39 -21.29 8.79
CA LEU A 716 -13.47 -22.04 7.91
C LEU A 716 -12.25 -21.10 7.58
#